data_b0559f7205fac20e72a5ff670fc41761
#
_entry.id   b0559f7205fac20e72a5ff670fc41761
#
_cell.length_a   1.000
_cell.length_b   1.000
_cell.length_c   1.000
_cell.angle_alpha   90.00
_cell.angle_beta   90.00
_cell.angle_gamma   90.00
#
_symmetry.space_group_name_H-M   'P 1'
#
loop_
_entity.id
_entity.type
_entity.pdbx_description
1 polymer ?
#
loop_
_entity_poly.entity_id
_entity_poly.type
_entity_poly.pdbx_seq_one_letter_code
_entity_poly.pdbx_strand_id
1 'polypeptide(L)'
;CALPICTTTYPMLVAFGGLTSLLSREPVLSHVVEDALTRRTPTLDLQVAASARPAVAAVLGRSLDGSGRLPVLLVTSTFREAEESVATLKTWLGADAVCYYPSWETLPHERLSPRTDTVGRRMEVLRRLCGTEGEVPQVVVAPVRSLLQPQVAGLGRVAPVRLAVGEEHDLTELATELVNAAYSRVDMVERRGEFAVRGGIVDVFPPVLEHPVRIDFFGDEIEEMTSFAVADQRSTDETHQELICAPCRELILTDEVRSRAKALLTDHPELADMLERIGNGQAVEGMEALMPALVDEMELLVDVLPEHAMVVLSDPEMVRSRAADLVRTSEEFLGAGWAAAAGGGQAPIDLAASGYRSLAQVRSHCLERGMAWWSMSSFSLDSSATDVLVDDDITSAPQTVNPQLVAVEPWHGDVEAAVKDLTARLDDGWTVLLCAEGEGMAKRMSELLGEHNVAARLVDDVDPDATEPCVQVIRLHQRHGFAAESVKLLVASTGDLAESQDPGGTGERRMPRRRRNQIQPLELKPGDLIVHEQHGVGRYVEMVQRTVGGATREYLVIEYAPSKKGQPGDRLFVPVNSLDQVTRYVGGDAPSLDRMGGGDWRKRKARARKAVREIAAELIKLYAARQATKGHAFGPDTAWQRELEGAFAYVETPDQLTTIADVKRDMEQVVPMDRLVCGDVGYGKTEIAVRAAFKAVQDGKQVAVLVPTTLLVQQHFQTFTERYAGFPVKVAALSRFQTDTEARETLEGLQRGTVDVVVGTHRLLAKEVEFKDLGLVIVDEEQRFGVEHKEALKRMRVNVDVLAMSATPIPRTLEMAVTGIREMSTIATPPEERHPVLTFAGPYDEGQVVAAIRRELAREGQVFYIHNRVQSIEKTAAKLRELVPEARIVTAHG
;
A
#
# COMPACT_ATOMS: atom_id res chain seq x y z
N CYS A 1 3.88 46.07 -6.76
CA CYS A 1 4.93 45.10 -6.95
C CYS A 1 4.63 43.93 -6.03
N ALA A 2 3.89 42.96 -6.51
CA ALA A 2 3.67 41.66 -5.87
C ALA A 2 4.58 40.65 -6.58
N LEU A 3 5.47 40.02 -5.81
CA LEU A 3 6.25 38.88 -6.26
C LEU A 3 5.30 37.66 -6.32
N PRO A 4 5.40 36.82 -7.35
CA PRO A 4 4.60 35.61 -7.40
C PRO A 4 5.08 34.63 -6.35
N ILE A 5 4.13 34.13 -5.56
CA ILE A 5 4.33 33.04 -4.61
C ILE A 5 4.57 31.77 -5.44
N CYS A 6 5.77 31.25 -5.29
CA CYS A 6 6.21 30.01 -5.93
C CYS A 6 5.34 28.85 -5.39
N THR A 7 4.46 28.34 -6.21
CA THR A 7 3.84 27.03 -6.03
C THR A 7 4.96 26.00 -6.01
N THR A 8 5.03 25.20 -4.96
CA THR A 8 5.95 24.06 -4.82
C THR A 8 5.54 22.98 -5.84
N THR A 9 5.89 23.19 -7.08
CA THR A 9 6.01 22.10 -8.03
C THR A 9 7.17 21.23 -7.57
N TYR A 10 6.92 19.95 -7.37
CA TYR A 10 7.99 18.95 -7.27
C TYR A 10 8.97 19.22 -8.41
N PRO A 11 10.28 19.23 -8.16
CA PRO A 11 11.24 19.45 -9.25
C PRO A 11 11.00 18.33 -10.28
N MET A 12 10.67 18.70 -11.54
CA MET A 12 10.63 17.76 -12.65
C MET A 12 11.87 16.90 -12.58
N LEU A 13 11.68 15.57 -12.51
CA LEU A 13 12.76 14.61 -12.62
C LEU A 13 13.40 14.83 -14.00
N VAL A 14 14.56 15.45 -14.01
CA VAL A 14 15.32 15.74 -15.24
C VAL A 14 15.80 14.40 -15.79
N ALA A 15 15.51 14.10 -17.05
CA ALA A 15 16.01 12.89 -17.71
C ALA A 15 17.54 12.93 -17.80
N PHE A 16 18.22 11.87 -17.31
CA PHE A 16 19.67 11.76 -17.33
C PHE A 16 20.20 11.41 -18.72
N GLY A 17 20.39 12.44 -19.55
CA GLY A 17 20.91 12.29 -20.91
C GLY A 17 22.34 11.77 -20.98
N GLY A 18 23.19 12.22 -20.07
CA GLY A 18 24.58 11.86 -20.02
C GLY A 18 24.84 10.39 -19.68
N LEU A 19 24.11 9.85 -18.69
CA LEU A 19 24.29 8.46 -18.26
C LEU A 19 23.88 7.44 -19.34
N THR A 20 22.73 7.64 -19.98
CA THR A 20 22.31 6.79 -21.11
C THR A 20 23.27 6.89 -22.29
N SER A 21 23.82 8.08 -22.55
CA SER A 21 24.85 8.30 -23.60
C SER A 21 26.14 7.54 -23.30
N LEU A 22 26.60 7.53 -22.03
CA LEU A 22 27.80 6.76 -21.63
C LEU A 22 27.62 5.27 -21.86
N LEU A 23 26.51 4.70 -21.42
CA LEU A 23 26.21 3.30 -21.62
C LEU A 23 26.05 2.92 -23.10
N SER A 24 25.48 3.80 -23.92
CA SER A 24 25.38 3.57 -25.36
C SER A 24 26.72 3.51 -26.08
N ARG A 25 27.81 3.96 -25.44
CA ARG A 25 29.21 3.83 -25.96
C ARG A 25 29.79 2.42 -25.71
N GLU A 26 29.14 1.59 -24.89
CA GLU A 26 29.53 0.19 -24.69
C GLU A 26 29.41 -0.54 -26.04
N PRO A 27 30.48 -1.19 -26.55
CA PRO A 27 30.51 -1.67 -27.94
C PRO A 27 29.44 -2.70 -28.27
N VAL A 28 29.17 -3.63 -27.33
CA VAL A 28 28.17 -4.69 -27.52
C VAL A 28 26.78 -4.10 -27.43
N LEU A 29 26.52 -3.23 -26.46
CA LEU A 29 25.22 -2.56 -26.30
C LEU A 29 24.92 -1.63 -27.49
N SER A 30 25.91 -0.99 -28.05
CA SER A 30 25.78 -0.21 -29.27
C SER A 30 25.31 -1.06 -30.47
N HIS A 31 25.87 -2.26 -30.64
CA HIS A 31 25.36 -3.22 -31.65
C HIS A 31 23.96 -3.73 -31.37
N VAL A 32 23.67 -3.99 -30.10
CA VAL A 32 22.31 -4.40 -29.66
C VAL A 32 21.28 -3.32 -30.00
N VAL A 33 21.61 -2.04 -29.79
CA VAL A 33 20.76 -0.91 -30.19
C VAL A 33 20.60 -0.84 -31.73
N GLU A 34 21.68 -1.06 -32.48
CA GLU A 34 21.62 -1.09 -33.95
C GLU A 34 20.75 -2.24 -34.45
N ASP A 35 20.84 -3.43 -33.83
CA ASP A 35 19.98 -4.58 -34.14
C ASP A 35 18.50 -4.29 -33.82
N ALA A 36 18.23 -3.64 -32.70
CA ALA A 36 16.88 -3.19 -32.35
C ALA A 36 16.30 -2.20 -33.37
N LEU A 37 17.09 -1.19 -33.77
CA LEU A 37 16.68 -0.20 -34.77
C LEU A 37 16.48 -0.79 -36.16
N THR A 38 17.34 -1.75 -36.56
CA THR A 38 17.25 -2.39 -37.88
C THR A 38 16.33 -3.60 -37.90
N ARG A 39 15.81 -4.05 -36.74
CA ARG A 39 14.90 -5.20 -36.59
C ARG A 39 15.44 -6.50 -37.18
N ARG A 40 16.76 -6.68 -37.17
CA ARG A 40 17.42 -7.85 -37.77
C ARG A 40 17.25 -9.11 -36.97
N THR A 41 17.11 -8.97 -35.64
CA THR A 41 17.11 -10.10 -34.72
C THR A 41 15.77 -10.17 -33.97
N PRO A 42 14.84 -11.07 -34.36
CA PRO A 42 13.53 -11.18 -33.72
C PRO A 42 13.62 -11.72 -32.28
N THR A 43 14.65 -12.55 -31.99
CA THR A 43 14.86 -13.15 -30.66
C THR A 43 16.32 -13.02 -30.27
N LEU A 44 16.59 -12.45 -29.09
CA LEU A 44 17.93 -12.23 -28.56
C LEU A 44 17.92 -12.43 -27.04
N ASP A 45 18.97 -13.04 -26.49
CA ASP A 45 19.21 -13.09 -25.06
C ASP A 45 20.43 -12.24 -24.68
N LEU A 46 20.22 -11.30 -23.76
CA LEU A 46 21.26 -10.42 -23.23
C LEU A 46 21.70 -10.92 -21.86
N GLN A 47 22.94 -11.28 -21.72
CA GLN A 47 23.51 -11.62 -20.42
C GLN A 47 23.84 -10.34 -19.64
N VAL A 48 22.95 -9.96 -18.69
CA VAL A 48 23.01 -8.71 -17.94
C VAL A 48 22.72 -8.96 -16.46
N ALA A 49 23.54 -8.39 -15.59
CA ALA A 49 23.29 -8.42 -14.16
C ALA A 49 21.91 -7.83 -13.83
N ALA A 50 21.23 -8.36 -12.83
CA ALA A 50 19.88 -7.92 -12.46
C ALA A 50 19.83 -6.39 -12.19
N SER A 51 20.83 -5.85 -11.51
CA SER A 51 20.94 -4.42 -11.20
C SER A 51 21.08 -3.52 -12.43
N ALA A 52 21.55 -4.04 -13.57
CA ALA A 52 21.76 -3.28 -14.81
C ALA A 52 20.60 -3.40 -15.82
N ARG A 53 19.62 -4.30 -15.60
CA ARG A 53 18.49 -4.52 -16.53
C ARG A 53 17.66 -3.25 -16.78
N PRO A 54 17.27 -2.47 -15.76
CA PRO A 54 16.57 -1.21 -16.01
C PRO A 54 17.39 -0.21 -16.84
N ALA A 55 18.69 -0.16 -16.65
CA ALA A 55 19.59 0.69 -17.42
C ALA A 55 19.62 0.30 -18.91
N VAL A 56 19.69 -1.00 -19.21
CA VAL A 56 19.60 -1.51 -20.60
C VAL A 56 18.25 -1.16 -21.21
N ALA A 57 17.15 -1.36 -20.48
CA ALA A 57 15.82 -1.00 -20.95
C ALA A 57 15.70 0.52 -21.21
N ALA A 58 16.33 1.36 -20.39
CA ALA A 58 16.39 2.81 -20.59
C ALA A 58 17.15 3.18 -21.87
N VAL A 59 18.30 2.55 -22.13
CA VAL A 59 19.07 2.77 -23.37
C VAL A 59 18.28 2.36 -24.61
N LEU A 60 17.62 1.20 -24.59
CA LEU A 60 16.76 0.74 -25.68
C LEU A 60 15.60 1.68 -25.91
N GLY A 61 14.84 2.03 -24.86
CA GLY A 61 13.67 2.90 -24.95
C GLY A 61 14.03 4.27 -25.54
N ARG A 62 15.11 4.90 -25.06
CA ARG A 62 15.58 6.19 -25.55
C ARG A 62 16.07 6.13 -27.01
N SER A 63 16.76 5.07 -27.39
CA SER A 63 17.27 4.89 -28.74
C SER A 63 16.16 4.64 -29.75
N LEU A 64 15.11 3.94 -29.38
CA LEU A 64 13.96 3.65 -30.23
C LEU A 64 13.01 4.84 -30.37
N ASP A 65 12.94 5.72 -29.38
CA ASP A 65 12.12 6.94 -29.42
C ASP A 65 12.48 7.86 -30.60
N GLY A 66 13.78 7.99 -30.90
CA GLY A 66 14.27 8.76 -32.04
C GLY A 66 13.89 8.21 -33.43
N SER A 67 13.47 6.94 -33.53
CA SER A 67 13.24 6.23 -34.80
C SER A 67 11.77 6.04 -35.17
N GLY A 68 10.84 6.61 -34.42
CA GLY A 68 9.39 6.52 -34.70
C GLY A 68 8.53 6.12 -33.51
N ARG A 69 9.00 6.37 -32.28
CA ARG A 69 8.28 6.18 -31.01
C ARG A 69 7.77 4.74 -30.82
N LEU A 70 8.67 3.78 -30.89
CA LEU A 70 8.36 2.38 -30.60
C LEU A 70 8.65 2.12 -29.13
N PRO A 71 7.62 1.87 -28.29
CA PRO A 71 7.84 1.59 -26.87
C PRO A 71 8.51 0.23 -26.67
N VAL A 72 9.33 0.15 -25.63
CA VAL A 72 9.84 -1.11 -25.06
C VAL A 72 8.88 -1.59 -23.99
N LEU A 73 8.32 -2.79 -24.14
CA LEU A 73 7.58 -3.46 -23.08
C LEU A 73 8.54 -4.30 -22.24
N LEU A 74 8.88 -3.82 -21.05
CA LEU A 74 9.69 -4.57 -20.08
C LEU A 74 8.77 -5.46 -19.23
N VAL A 75 8.91 -6.77 -19.37
CA VAL A 75 8.12 -7.76 -18.64
C VAL A 75 8.91 -8.32 -17.47
N THR A 76 8.37 -8.21 -16.27
CA THR A 76 8.99 -8.72 -15.04
C THR A 76 8.26 -9.95 -14.51
N SER A 77 8.94 -10.74 -13.69
CA SER A 77 8.34 -11.94 -13.08
C SER A 77 7.30 -11.56 -12.00
N THR A 78 7.51 -10.44 -11.30
CA THR A 78 6.73 -10.00 -10.15
C THR A 78 6.28 -8.56 -10.28
N PHE A 79 5.22 -8.17 -9.57
CA PHE A 79 4.78 -6.77 -9.52
C PHE A 79 5.81 -5.89 -8.79
N ARG A 80 6.50 -6.44 -7.79
CA ARG A 80 7.53 -5.74 -7.02
C ARG A 80 8.71 -5.37 -7.90
N GLU A 81 9.24 -6.32 -8.68
CA GLU A 81 10.29 -6.06 -9.65
C GLU A 81 9.85 -5.00 -10.68
N ALA A 82 8.56 -5.03 -11.07
CA ALA A 82 8.00 -4.01 -11.96
C ALA A 82 8.03 -2.61 -11.32
N GLU A 83 7.55 -2.47 -10.09
CA GLU A 83 7.53 -1.19 -9.37
C GLU A 83 8.96 -0.64 -9.12
N GLU A 84 9.91 -1.48 -8.71
CA GLU A 84 11.32 -1.12 -8.56
C GLU A 84 11.93 -0.67 -9.92
N SER A 85 11.63 -1.39 -11.00
CA SER A 85 12.08 -1.04 -12.35
C SER A 85 11.48 0.30 -12.82
N VAL A 86 10.21 0.55 -12.55
CA VAL A 86 9.53 1.83 -12.87
C VAL A 86 10.17 2.98 -12.11
N ALA A 87 10.42 2.83 -10.81
CA ALA A 87 11.05 3.85 -10.00
C ALA A 87 12.45 4.19 -10.55
N THR A 88 13.25 3.18 -10.85
CA THR A 88 14.57 3.36 -11.48
C THR A 88 14.46 4.03 -12.84
N LEU A 89 13.63 3.50 -13.75
CA LEU A 89 13.47 4.02 -15.11
C LEU A 89 12.96 5.46 -15.15
N LYS A 90 12.05 5.84 -14.27
CA LYS A 90 11.57 7.23 -14.16
C LYS A 90 12.68 8.20 -13.81
N THR A 91 13.65 7.80 -12.99
CA THR A 91 14.81 8.63 -12.71
C THR A 91 15.80 8.71 -13.90
N TRP A 92 15.88 7.68 -14.75
CA TRP A 92 16.74 7.65 -15.93
C TRP A 92 16.16 8.41 -17.14
N LEU A 93 14.84 8.27 -17.38
CA LEU A 93 14.20 8.75 -18.62
C LEU A 93 13.27 9.94 -18.41
N GLY A 94 12.92 10.24 -17.16
CA GLY A 94 11.87 11.19 -16.80
C GLY A 94 10.53 10.48 -16.53
N ALA A 95 9.68 11.12 -15.72
CA ALA A 95 8.41 10.55 -15.26
C ALA A 95 7.45 10.22 -16.41
N ASP A 96 7.40 11.11 -17.41
CA ASP A 96 6.47 10.99 -18.54
C ASP A 96 6.89 9.95 -19.59
N ALA A 97 8.17 9.56 -19.60
CA ALA A 97 8.68 8.57 -20.55
C ALA A 97 8.38 7.11 -20.12
N VAL A 98 7.94 6.87 -18.89
CA VAL A 98 7.81 5.54 -18.31
C VAL A 98 6.42 5.33 -17.73
N CYS A 99 5.77 4.24 -18.14
CA CYS A 99 4.48 3.83 -17.63
C CYS A 99 4.54 2.48 -16.91
N TYR A 100 3.75 2.33 -15.86
CA TYR A 100 3.49 1.07 -15.18
C TYR A 100 2.13 0.52 -15.55
N TYR A 101 2.08 -0.70 -16.11
CA TYR A 101 0.85 -1.38 -16.41
C TYR A 101 0.57 -2.49 -15.38
N PRO A 102 -0.20 -2.22 -14.33
CA PRO A 102 -0.42 -3.15 -13.23
C PRO A 102 -1.27 -4.35 -13.63
N SER A 103 -1.14 -5.45 -12.88
CA SER A 103 -2.07 -6.58 -12.95
C SER A 103 -3.29 -6.36 -12.07
N TRP A 104 -4.41 -7.01 -12.41
CA TRP A 104 -5.52 -7.11 -11.47
C TRP A 104 -5.10 -7.85 -10.20
N GLU A 105 -5.70 -7.49 -9.09
CA GLU A 105 -5.53 -8.18 -7.80
C GLU A 105 -6.36 -9.48 -7.74
N THR A 106 -7.40 -9.57 -8.58
CA THR A 106 -8.37 -10.66 -8.65
C THR A 106 -8.02 -11.66 -9.76
N LEU A 107 -8.48 -12.91 -9.62
CA LEU A 107 -8.40 -13.87 -10.73
C LEU A 107 -9.54 -13.64 -11.74
N PRO A 108 -9.37 -14.01 -13.01
CA PRO A 108 -10.36 -13.71 -14.07
C PRO A 108 -11.77 -14.25 -13.83
N HIS A 109 -11.93 -15.33 -13.08
CA HIS A 109 -13.20 -16.00 -12.78
C HIS A 109 -13.71 -15.74 -11.35
N GLU A 110 -13.07 -14.85 -10.62
CA GLU A 110 -13.54 -14.45 -9.29
C GLU A 110 -14.72 -13.48 -9.37
N ARG A 111 -15.62 -13.60 -8.39
CA ARG A 111 -16.74 -12.65 -8.22
C ARG A 111 -16.32 -11.38 -7.49
N LEU A 112 -15.12 -10.90 -7.79
CA LEU A 112 -14.54 -9.68 -7.26
C LEU A 112 -14.03 -8.83 -8.41
N SER A 113 -14.26 -7.56 -8.33
CA SER A 113 -13.75 -6.61 -9.31
C SER A 113 -12.35 -6.12 -8.97
N PRO A 114 -11.54 -5.78 -9.97
CA PRO A 114 -10.26 -5.12 -9.76
C PRO A 114 -10.48 -3.75 -9.10
N ARG A 115 -9.44 -3.23 -8.48
CA ARG A 115 -9.48 -1.91 -7.84
C ARG A 115 -9.66 -0.80 -8.88
N THR A 116 -10.40 0.21 -8.48
CA THR A 116 -10.66 1.38 -9.33
C THR A 116 -9.37 2.11 -9.73
N ASP A 117 -8.40 2.26 -8.83
CA ASP A 117 -7.10 2.86 -9.12
C ASP A 117 -6.25 2.01 -10.08
N THR A 118 -6.28 0.68 -9.94
CA THR A 118 -5.65 -0.25 -10.88
C THR A 118 -6.26 -0.12 -12.28
N VAL A 119 -7.59 -0.10 -12.38
CA VAL A 119 -8.28 0.13 -13.64
C VAL A 119 -7.90 1.49 -14.24
N GLY A 120 -7.93 2.57 -13.45
CA GLY A 120 -7.57 3.90 -13.90
C GLY A 120 -6.15 3.99 -14.48
N ARG A 121 -5.15 3.42 -13.79
CA ARG A 121 -3.76 3.36 -14.27
C ARG A 121 -3.63 2.56 -15.56
N ARG A 122 -4.31 1.42 -15.67
CA ARG A 122 -4.31 0.61 -16.89
C ARG A 122 -4.93 1.39 -18.07
N MET A 123 -6.06 2.03 -17.84
CA MET A 123 -6.74 2.85 -18.84
C MET A 123 -5.88 4.03 -19.32
N GLU A 124 -5.15 4.70 -18.41
CA GLU A 124 -4.20 5.75 -18.74
C GLU A 124 -3.09 5.25 -19.67
N VAL A 125 -2.45 4.13 -19.32
CA VAL A 125 -1.39 3.52 -20.17
C VAL A 125 -1.93 3.15 -21.54
N LEU A 126 -3.11 2.52 -21.61
CA LEU A 126 -3.74 2.14 -22.88
C LEU A 126 -4.07 3.36 -23.76
N ARG A 127 -4.58 4.46 -23.20
CA ARG A 127 -4.83 5.71 -23.94
C ARG A 127 -3.54 6.32 -24.47
N ARG A 128 -2.46 6.32 -23.66
CA ARG A 128 -1.15 6.82 -24.12
C ARG A 128 -0.59 5.96 -25.25
N LEU A 129 -0.69 4.64 -25.17
CA LEU A 129 -0.26 3.73 -26.24
C LEU A 129 -1.08 3.91 -27.52
N CYS A 130 -2.37 4.20 -27.41
CA CYS A 130 -3.24 4.53 -28.56
C CYS A 130 -3.03 5.94 -29.11
N GLY A 131 -2.24 6.79 -28.46
CA GLY A 131 -2.04 8.20 -28.82
C GLY A 131 -3.28 9.08 -28.65
N THR A 132 -4.23 8.66 -27.82
CA THR A 132 -5.47 9.41 -27.50
C THR A 132 -5.26 10.38 -26.35
N GLU A 133 -4.20 10.20 -25.56
CA GLU A 133 -3.86 11.06 -24.42
C GLU A 133 -2.33 11.06 -24.16
N GLY A 134 -1.73 12.23 -24.09
CA GLY A 134 -0.32 12.41 -23.80
C GLY A 134 0.63 11.86 -24.87
N GLU A 135 1.92 11.79 -24.52
CA GLU A 135 2.93 11.19 -25.41
C GLU A 135 3.03 9.67 -25.22
N VAL A 136 3.34 8.95 -26.29
CA VAL A 136 3.61 7.51 -26.23
C VAL A 136 4.84 7.29 -25.33
N PRO A 137 4.77 6.42 -24.31
CA PRO A 137 5.88 6.19 -23.40
C PRO A 137 7.05 5.49 -24.12
N GLN A 138 8.29 5.78 -23.69
CA GLN A 138 9.48 5.09 -24.19
C GLN A 138 9.56 3.67 -23.65
N VAL A 139 9.18 3.47 -22.38
CA VAL A 139 9.17 2.16 -21.72
C VAL A 139 7.84 1.96 -20.98
N VAL A 140 7.22 0.82 -21.24
CA VAL A 140 6.10 0.31 -20.44
C VAL A 140 6.60 -0.88 -19.63
N VAL A 141 6.40 -0.85 -18.33
CA VAL A 141 6.78 -1.97 -17.45
C VAL A 141 5.51 -2.70 -17.02
N ALA A 142 5.48 -4.01 -17.17
CA ALA A 142 4.35 -4.85 -16.80
C ALA A 142 4.81 -6.15 -16.14
N PRO A 143 4.19 -6.60 -15.04
CA PRO A 143 4.41 -7.95 -14.55
C PRO A 143 3.82 -8.98 -15.54
N VAL A 144 4.40 -10.17 -15.59
CA VAL A 144 3.96 -11.24 -16.51
C VAL A 144 2.46 -11.55 -16.39
N ARG A 145 1.88 -11.39 -15.22
CA ARG A 145 0.45 -11.57 -14.99
C ARG A 145 -0.40 -10.65 -15.87
N SER A 146 -0.01 -9.38 -16.01
CA SER A 146 -0.70 -8.41 -16.88
C SER A 146 -0.56 -8.76 -18.36
N LEU A 147 0.60 -9.32 -18.75
CA LEU A 147 0.86 -9.74 -20.11
C LEU A 147 -0.03 -10.91 -20.56
N LEU A 148 -0.31 -11.85 -19.65
CA LEU A 148 -1.08 -13.06 -19.95
C LEU A 148 -2.59 -12.86 -19.84
N GLN A 149 -3.04 -11.76 -19.28
CA GLN A 149 -4.43 -11.49 -18.96
C GLN A 149 -5.15 -10.80 -20.13
N PRO A 150 -6.20 -11.42 -20.72
CA PRO A 150 -7.04 -10.76 -21.69
C PRO A 150 -7.84 -9.61 -21.07
N GLN A 151 -8.08 -8.56 -21.85
CA GLN A 151 -8.88 -7.38 -21.52
C GLN A 151 -9.89 -7.09 -22.62
N VAL A 152 -10.84 -6.21 -22.37
CA VAL A 152 -11.79 -5.77 -23.39
C VAL A 152 -11.06 -5.02 -24.51
N ALA A 153 -11.35 -5.34 -25.77
CA ALA A 153 -10.72 -4.68 -26.89
C ALA A 153 -11.13 -3.20 -26.98
N GLY A 154 -10.17 -2.36 -27.37
CA GLY A 154 -10.41 -0.94 -27.62
C GLY A 154 -10.51 -0.03 -26.40
N LEU A 155 -10.17 -0.51 -25.21
CA LEU A 155 -10.19 0.31 -23.97
C LEU A 155 -9.38 1.59 -24.07
N GLY A 156 -8.24 1.58 -24.74
CA GLY A 156 -7.42 2.78 -24.96
C GLY A 156 -8.05 3.87 -25.83
N ARG A 157 -9.18 3.60 -26.46
CA ARG A 157 -9.96 4.55 -27.28
C ARG A 157 -11.20 5.09 -26.57
N VAL A 158 -11.52 4.56 -25.38
CA VAL A 158 -12.63 5.05 -24.56
C VAL A 158 -12.28 6.44 -24.04
N ALA A 159 -13.08 7.43 -24.45
CA ALA A 159 -12.88 8.80 -24.00
C ALA A 159 -13.23 8.94 -22.52
N PRO A 160 -12.36 9.56 -21.71
CA PRO A 160 -12.70 9.94 -20.34
C PRO A 160 -13.67 11.13 -20.36
N VAL A 161 -14.40 11.34 -19.27
CA VAL A 161 -15.12 12.59 -19.04
C VAL A 161 -14.08 13.67 -18.73
N ARG A 162 -14.08 14.76 -19.53
CA ARG A 162 -13.16 15.90 -19.38
C ARG A 162 -13.94 17.11 -18.95
N LEU A 163 -13.41 17.83 -18.00
CA LEU A 163 -14.00 19.04 -17.43
C LEU A 163 -12.90 20.10 -17.34
N ALA A 164 -13.21 21.32 -17.74
CA ALA A 164 -12.27 22.45 -17.60
C ALA A 164 -12.98 23.68 -17.05
N VAL A 165 -12.24 24.50 -16.31
CA VAL A 165 -12.77 25.76 -15.76
C VAL A 165 -13.21 26.68 -16.91
N GLY A 166 -14.42 27.21 -16.84
CA GLY A 166 -15.04 28.04 -17.86
C GLY A 166 -15.83 27.29 -18.94
N GLU A 167 -15.90 25.95 -18.88
CA GLU A 167 -16.76 25.17 -19.75
C GLU A 167 -18.20 25.07 -19.23
N GLU A 168 -19.17 24.96 -20.13
CA GLU A 168 -20.59 24.77 -19.79
C GLU A 168 -20.96 23.29 -19.86
N HIS A 169 -21.52 22.74 -18.78
CA HIS A 169 -22.01 21.36 -18.68
C HIS A 169 -23.38 21.32 -17.98
N ASP A 170 -24.36 20.63 -18.60
CA ASP A 170 -25.60 20.29 -17.90
C ASP A 170 -25.30 19.26 -16.80
N LEU A 171 -25.69 19.55 -15.54
CA LEU A 171 -25.41 18.68 -14.40
C LEU A 171 -26.05 17.29 -14.50
N THR A 172 -27.17 17.16 -15.22
CA THR A 172 -27.85 15.88 -15.42
C THR A 172 -27.13 15.03 -16.46
N GLU A 173 -26.66 15.68 -17.53
CA GLU A 173 -25.85 15.03 -18.58
C GLU A 173 -24.51 14.58 -17.98
N LEU A 174 -23.81 15.46 -17.25
CA LEU A 174 -22.57 15.10 -16.55
C LEU A 174 -22.74 13.93 -15.59
N ALA A 175 -23.80 13.94 -14.77
CA ALA A 175 -24.08 12.83 -13.87
C ALA A 175 -24.34 11.51 -14.65
N THR A 176 -24.96 11.59 -15.82
CA THR A 176 -25.19 10.43 -16.69
C THR A 176 -23.88 9.93 -17.30
N GLU A 177 -23.01 10.82 -17.76
CA GLU A 177 -21.69 10.48 -18.28
C GLU A 177 -20.80 9.79 -17.22
N LEU A 178 -20.81 10.31 -15.98
CA LEU A 178 -20.08 9.69 -14.87
C LEU A 178 -20.63 8.28 -14.56
N VAL A 179 -21.96 8.10 -14.56
CA VAL A 179 -22.55 6.76 -14.37
C VAL A 179 -22.16 5.82 -15.51
N ASN A 180 -22.14 6.30 -16.76
CA ASN A 180 -21.71 5.51 -17.91
C ASN A 180 -20.22 5.16 -17.83
N ALA A 181 -19.39 6.01 -17.21
CA ALA A 181 -17.99 5.74 -16.89
C ALA A 181 -17.82 4.86 -15.62
N ALA A 182 -18.91 4.25 -15.16
CA ALA A 182 -19.00 3.36 -14.01
C ALA A 182 -18.66 4.00 -12.66
N TYR A 183 -18.85 5.32 -12.51
CA TYR A 183 -18.86 5.96 -11.20
C TYR A 183 -20.15 5.64 -10.44
N SER A 184 -20.04 5.51 -9.14
CA SER A 184 -21.18 5.28 -8.24
C SER A 184 -21.66 6.60 -7.67
N ARG A 185 -22.95 6.93 -7.86
CA ARG A 185 -23.55 8.10 -7.23
C ARG A 185 -23.80 7.83 -5.75
N VAL A 186 -23.30 8.72 -4.89
CA VAL A 186 -23.41 8.63 -3.42
C VAL A 186 -23.87 9.96 -2.84
N ASP A 187 -24.27 9.96 -1.56
CA ASP A 187 -24.59 11.23 -0.87
C ASP A 187 -23.32 11.99 -0.44
N MET A 188 -22.22 11.27 -0.19
CA MET A 188 -20.94 11.82 0.20
C MET A 188 -19.81 10.99 -0.39
N VAL A 189 -18.85 11.64 -1.05
CA VAL A 189 -17.72 10.99 -1.70
C VAL A 189 -16.68 10.60 -0.66
N GLU A 190 -16.39 9.31 -0.60
CA GLU A 190 -15.39 8.73 0.31
C GLU A 190 -14.34 7.89 -0.42
N ARG A 191 -14.61 7.44 -1.65
CA ARG A 191 -13.77 6.49 -2.39
C ARG A 191 -13.58 6.87 -3.83
N ARG A 192 -12.48 6.42 -4.41
CA ARG A 192 -12.27 6.52 -5.86
C ARG A 192 -13.39 5.83 -6.62
N GLY A 193 -13.86 6.49 -7.68
CA GLY A 193 -15.00 6.05 -8.46
C GLY A 193 -16.37 6.42 -7.86
N GLU A 194 -16.43 7.28 -6.87
CA GLU A 194 -17.66 7.85 -6.35
C GLU A 194 -17.84 9.31 -6.81
N PHE A 195 -19.10 9.72 -6.97
CA PHE A 195 -19.45 11.14 -7.16
C PHE A 195 -20.75 11.49 -6.44
N ALA A 196 -20.88 12.76 -6.09
CA ALA A 196 -22.07 13.32 -5.44
C ALA A 196 -22.47 14.64 -6.12
N VAL A 197 -23.79 14.87 -6.24
CA VAL A 197 -24.33 16.14 -6.77
C VAL A 197 -25.17 16.79 -5.69
N ARG A 198 -24.84 18.03 -5.34
CA ARG A 198 -25.50 18.80 -4.26
C ARG A 198 -25.75 20.24 -4.71
N GLY A 199 -26.93 20.51 -5.24
CA GLY A 199 -27.23 21.84 -5.82
C GLY A 199 -26.33 22.10 -7.02
N GLY A 200 -25.57 23.19 -7.00
CA GLY A 200 -24.59 23.56 -8.03
C GLY A 200 -23.17 23.01 -7.78
N ILE A 201 -23.01 21.97 -6.98
CA ILE A 201 -21.70 21.39 -6.65
C ILE A 201 -21.68 19.92 -7.07
N VAL A 202 -20.63 19.51 -7.76
CA VAL A 202 -20.33 18.11 -8.06
C VAL A 202 -19.03 17.73 -7.38
N ASP A 203 -19.08 16.82 -6.44
CA ASP A 203 -17.91 16.21 -5.83
C ASP A 203 -17.61 14.90 -6.60
N VAL A 204 -16.39 14.70 -7.09
CA VAL A 204 -15.99 13.50 -7.82
C VAL A 204 -14.62 13.01 -7.36
N PHE A 205 -14.43 11.68 -7.27
CA PHE A 205 -13.14 11.09 -6.96
C PHE A 205 -12.62 10.24 -8.13
N PRO A 206 -11.82 10.81 -9.03
CA PRO A 206 -11.24 10.09 -10.15
C PRO A 206 -10.32 8.95 -9.71
N PRO A 207 -10.17 7.88 -10.53
CA PRO A 207 -9.39 6.69 -10.19
C PRO A 207 -7.93 6.94 -9.86
N VAL A 208 -7.29 7.88 -10.57
CA VAL A 208 -5.84 8.13 -10.51
C VAL A 208 -5.44 9.30 -9.60
N LEU A 209 -6.38 10.10 -9.13
CA LEU A 209 -6.08 11.22 -8.24
C LEU A 209 -5.95 10.77 -6.79
N GLU A 210 -5.15 11.50 -6.02
CA GLU A 210 -4.94 11.25 -4.58
C GLU A 210 -6.11 11.78 -3.74
N HIS A 211 -6.69 12.90 -4.17
CA HIS A 211 -7.82 13.56 -3.52
C HIS A 211 -9.01 13.67 -4.44
N PRO A 212 -10.25 13.63 -3.89
CA PRO A 212 -11.44 13.98 -4.65
C PRO A 212 -11.45 15.48 -4.97
N VAL A 213 -12.14 15.82 -6.06
CA VAL A 213 -12.24 17.19 -6.56
C VAL A 213 -13.68 17.66 -6.41
N ARG A 214 -13.85 18.85 -5.87
CA ARG A 214 -15.10 19.62 -5.83
C ARG A 214 -15.14 20.54 -7.02
N ILE A 215 -16.23 20.48 -7.76
CA ILE A 215 -16.50 21.27 -8.95
C ILE A 215 -17.66 22.20 -8.63
N ASP A 216 -17.39 23.46 -8.54
CA ASP A 216 -18.39 24.49 -8.26
C ASP A 216 -18.94 25.07 -9.57
N PHE A 217 -20.26 25.02 -9.74
CA PHE A 217 -20.96 25.52 -10.92
C PHE A 217 -21.69 26.83 -10.65
N PHE A 218 -21.54 27.80 -11.55
CA PHE A 218 -22.39 28.97 -11.62
C PHE A 218 -23.37 28.82 -12.80
N GLY A 219 -24.57 28.34 -12.52
CA GLY A 219 -25.48 27.87 -13.55
C GLY A 219 -24.98 26.57 -14.14
N ASP A 220 -24.65 26.57 -15.43
CA ASP A 220 -24.08 25.41 -16.14
C ASP A 220 -22.56 25.58 -16.40
N GLU A 221 -21.96 26.73 -16.03
CA GLU A 221 -20.53 27.01 -16.20
C GLU A 221 -19.73 26.56 -14.96
N ILE A 222 -18.59 25.89 -15.20
CA ILE A 222 -17.65 25.49 -14.14
C ILE A 222 -16.84 26.72 -13.72
N GLU A 223 -17.07 27.19 -12.47
CA GLU A 223 -16.40 28.36 -11.92
C GLU A 223 -15.03 28.01 -11.31
N GLU A 224 -14.97 26.93 -10.54
CA GLU A 224 -13.76 26.49 -9.86
C GLU A 224 -13.76 24.97 -9.67
N MET A 225 -12.55 24.38 -9.68
CA MET A 225 -12.32 22.97 -9.33
C MET A 225 -11.23 22.90 -8.27
N THR A 226 -11.56 22.37 -7.08
CA THR A 226 -10.66 22.35 -5.91
C THR A 226 -10.61 20.97 -5.30
N SER A 227 -9.41 20.46 -5.02
CA SER A 227 -9.25 19.23 -4.24
C SER A 227 -9.83 19.39 -2.84
N PHE A 228 -10.37 18.32 -2.27
CA PHE A 228 -10.86 18.35 -0.88
C PHE A 228 -10.48 17.08 -0.12
N ALA A 229 -10.38 17.23 1.20
CA ALA A 229 -10.07 16.10 2.06
C ALA A 229 -11.33 15.28 2.36
N VAL A 230 -11.24 13.94 2.16
CA VAL A 230 -12.36 13.00 2.39
C VAL A 230 -12.87 13.06 3.85
N ALA A 231 -11.97 13.25 4.82
CA ALA A 231 -12.29 13.12 6.24
C ALA A 231 -13.20 14.21 6.78
N ASP A 232 -13.00 15.44 6.38
CA ASP A 232 -13.76 16.61 6.87
C ASP A 232 -14.51 17.36 5.78
N GLN A 233 -14.39 16.88 4.51
CA GLN A 233 -15.04 17.42 3.32
C GLN A 233 -14.67 18.90 3.05
N ARG A 234 -13.51 19.36 3.56
CA ARG A 234 -13.04 20.73 3.34
C ARG A 234 -12.12 20.78 2.14
N SER A 235 -12.29 21.82 1.35
CA SER A 235 -11.39 22.10 0.22
C SER A 235 -9.96 22.36 0.73
N THR A 236 -9.00 21.88 -0.05
CA THR A 236 -7.57 22.16 0.14
C THR A 236 -7.17 23.40 -0.65
N ASP A 237 -5.90 23.80 -0.60
CA ASP A 237 -5.37 24.91 -1.41
C ASP A 237 -5.04 24.48 -2.86
N GLU A 238 -5.26 23.20 -3.21
CA GLU A 238 -4.97 22.66 -4.53
C GLU A 238 -6.15 22.90 -5.48
N THR A 239 -5.91 23.65 -6.55
CA THR A 239 -6.90 23.97 -7.60
C THR A 239 -6.52 23.32 -8.92
N HIS A 240 -7.53 22.92 -9.70
CA HIS A 240 -7.36 22.26 -10.99
C HIS A 240 -7.95 23.14 -12.10
N GLN A 241 -7.25 23.27 -13.23
CA GLN A 241 -7.76 23.93 -14.42
C GLN A 241 -8.47 22.97 -15.36
N GLU A 242 -8.05 21.70 -15.35
CA GLU A 242 -8.61 20.61 -16.13
C GLU A 242 -8.73 19.37 -15.22
N LEU A 243 -9.79 18.59 -15.39
CA LEU A 243 -10.04 17.36 -14.66
C LEU A 243 -10.39 16.24 -15.66
N ILE A 244 -9.68 15.11 -15.53
CA ILE A 244 -9.89 13.92 -16.34
C ILE A 244 -10.48 12.81 -15.48
N CYS A 245 -11.74 12.46 -15.75
CA CYS A 245 -12.43 11.38 -15.05
C CYS A 245 -12.41 10.13 -15.92
N ALA A 246 -11.38 9.29 -15.74
CA ALA A 246 -11.25 8.01 -16.44
C ALA A 246 -12.35 7.03 -15.97
N PRO A 247 -12.76 6.06 -16.82
CA PRO A 247 -13.67 5.00 -16.40
C PRO A 247 -13.16 4.22 -15.19
N CYS A 248 -14.07 3.83 -14.30
CA CYS A 248 -13.76 3.11 -13.06
C CYS A 248 -13.76 1.60 -13.21
N ARG A 249 -14.15 1.08 -14.37
CA ARG A 249 -14.24 -0.34 -14.72
C ARG A 249 -13.74 -0.59 -16.13
N GLU A 250 -13.17 -1.77 -16.40
CA GLU A 250 -12.79 -2.16 -17.77
C GLU A 250 -14.00 -2.68 -18.56
N LEU A 251 -15.03 -3.18 -17.91
CA LEU A 251 -16.31 -3.49 -18.55
C LEU A 251 -17.23 -2.28 -18.51
N ILE A 252 -17.29 -1.55 -19.62
CA ILE A 252 -18.17 -0.39 -19.78
C ILE A 252 -19.57 -0.87 -20.11
N LEU A 253 -20.59 -0.34 -19.41
CA LEU A 253 -21.99 -0.73 -19.57
C LEU A 253 -22.66 -0.04 -20.77
N THR A 254 -22.16 -0.32 -21.98
CA THR A 254 -22.76 0.16 -23.23
C THR A 254 -24.12 -0.49 -23.47
N ASP A 255 -24.91 0.05 -24.38
CA ASP A 255 -26.22 -0.51 -24.75
C ASP A 255 -26.09 -1.94 -25.32
N GLU A 256 -24.97 -2.26 -25.98
CA GLU A 256 -24.66 -3.63 -26.43
C GLU A 256 -24.42 -4.57 -25.30
N VAL A 257 -23.58 -4.18 -24.32
CA VAL A 257 -23.30 -4.95 -23.11
C VAL A 257 -24.59 -5.20 -22.32
N ARG A 258 -25.43 -4.16 -22.14
CA ARG A 258 -26.73 -4.27 -21.47
C ARG A 258 -27.69 -5.23 -22.19
N SER A 259 -27.71 -5.17 -23.53
CA SER A 259 -28.58 -6.04 -24.34
C SER A 259 -28.12 -7.50 -24.27
N ARG A 260 -26.83 -7.75 -24.31
CA ARG A 260 -26.26 -9.11 -24.16
C ARG A 260 -26.50 -9.67 -22.76
N ALA A 261 -26.32 -8.85 -21.72
CA ALA A 261 -26.64 -9.28 -20.36
C ALA A 261 -28.10 -9.73 -20.22
N LYS A 262 -29.05 -9.00 -20.83
CA LYS A 262 -30.47 -9.41 -20.88
C LYS A 262 -30.69 -10.70 -21.66
N ALA A 263 -29.98 -10.92 -22.76
CA ALA A 263 -30.10 -12.14 -23.55
C ALA A 263 -29.59 -13.38 -22.79
N LEU A 264 -28.49 -13.23 -22.03
CA LEU A 264 -27.89 -14.31 -21.24
C LEU A 264 -28.73 -14.77 -20.02
N LEU A 265 -29.74 -14.00 -19.60
CA LEU A 265 -30.62 -14.35 -18.48
C LEU A 265 -31.30 -15.72 -18.62
N THR A 266 -31.62 -16.10 -19.85
CA THR A 266 -32.30 -17.39 -20.15
C THR A 266 -31.36 -18.58 -20.02
N ASP A 267 -30.09 -18.37 -20.41
CA ASP A 267 -29.09 -19.43 -20.51
C ASP A 267 -28.35 -19.64 -19.17
N HIS A 268 -28.29 -18.59 -18.33
CA HIS A 268 -27.55 -18.58 -17.07
C HIS A 268 -28.42 -18.09 -15.89
N PRO A 269 -29.43 -18.90 -15.48
CA PRO A 269 -30.33 -18.52 -14.37
C PRO A 269 -29.61 -18.38 -13.01
N GLU A 270 -28.45 -19.00 -12.83
CA GLU A 270 -27.59 -18.88 -11.65
C GLU A 270 -26.91 -17.51 -11.52
N LEU A 271 -26.87 -16.74 -12.62
CA LEU A 271 -26.32 -15.39 -12.69
C LEU A 271 -27.42 -14.31 -12.85
N ALA A 272 -28.69 -14.68 -12.72
CA ALA A 272 -29.83 -13.82 -13.05
C ALA A 272 -29.77 -12.46 -12.35
N ASP A 273 -29.51 -12.42 -11.03
CA ASP A 273 -29.43 -11.16 -10.27
C ASP A 273 -28.34 -10.22 -10.83
N MET A 274 -27.15 -10.77 -11.12
CA MET A 274 -26.04 -10.01 -11.69
C MET A 274 -26.36 -9.52 -13.11
N LEU A 275 -26.82 -10.41 -13.98
CA LEU A 275 -27.17 -10.10 -15.37
C LEU A 275 -28.32 -9.09 -15.50
N GLU A 276 -29.34 -9.19 -14.61
CA GLU A 276 -30.45 -8.25 -14.58
C GLU A 276 -29.99 -6.84 -14.20
N ARG A 277 -29.11 -6.72 -13.20
CA ARG A 277 -28.53 -5.44 -12.77
C ARG A 277 -27.66 -4.83 -13.85
N ILE A 278 -26.77 -5.63 -14.48
CA ILE A 278 -25.95 -5.19 -15.63
C ILE A 278 -26.86 -4.73 -16.77
N GLY A 279 -27.89 -5.52 -17.10
CA GLY A 279 -28.89 -5.18 -18.13
C GLY A 279 -29.65 -3.88 -17.86
N ASN A 280 -29.77 -3.48 -16.59
CA ASN A 280 -30.35 -2.22 -16.15
C ASN A 280 -29.32 -1.08 -16.03
N GLY A 281 -28.05 -1.31 -16.42
CA GLY A 281 -26.99 -0.31 -16.39
C GLY A 281 -26.38 -0.08 -15.02
N GLN A 282 -26.48 -1.06 -14.12
CA GLN A 282 -25.88 -0.99 -12.80
C GLN A 282 -24.57 -1.80 -12.76
N ALA A 283 -23.47 -1.16 -12.38
CA ALA A 283 -22.21 -1.85 -12.13
C ALA A 283 -22.35 -2.78 -10.91
N VAL A 284 -21.85 -4.01 -11.05
CA VAL A 284 -21.94 -5.06 -10.04
C VAL A 284 -20.55 -5.61 -9.74
N GLU A 285 -20.31 -5.95 -8.48
CA GLU A 285 -19.05 -6.55 -8.05
C GLU A 285 -18.82 -7.90 -8.78
N GLY A 286 -17.63 -8.06 -9.39
CA GLY A 286 -17.25 -9.26 -10.14
C GLY A 286 -17.84 -9.37 -11.55
N MET A 287 -18.43 -8.31 -12.08
CA MET A 287 -18.97 -8.31 -13.46
C MET A 287 -17.88 -8.51 -14.52
N GLU A 288 -16.63 -8.25 -14.20
CA GLU A 288 -15.48 -8.43 -15.09
C GLU A 288 -15.26 -9.89 -15.48
N ALA A 289 -15.68 -10.84 -14.65
CA ALA A 289 -15.64 -12.26 -15.01
C ALA A 289 -16.60 -12.62 -16.17
N LEU A 290 -17.56 -11.75 -16.46
CA LEU A 290 -18.52 -11.92 -17.58
C LEU A 290 -18.04 -11.26 -18.88
N MET A 291 -16.91 -10.54 -18.91
CA MET A 291 -16.42 -9.84 -20.10
C MET A 291 -16.47 -10.68 -21.37
N PRO A 292 -15.95 -11.93 -21.40
CA PRO A 292 -15.91 -12.72 -22.64
C PRO A 292 -17.29 -13.01 -23.24
N ALA A 293 -18.35 -12.98 -22.45
CA ALA A 293 -19.71 -13.20 -22.94
C ALA A 293 -20.46 -11.88 -23.25
N LEU A 294 -19.99 -10.77 -22.68
CA LEU A 294 -20.67 -9.48 -22.78
C LEU A 294 -20.07 -8.53 -23.85
N VAL A 295 -18.81 -8.78 -24.29
CA VAL A 295 -18.16 -7.96 -25.33
C VAL A 295 -17.95 -8.74 -26.61
N ASP A 296 -17.66 -8.03 -27.72
CA ASP A 296 -17.42 -8.66 -29.03
C ASP A 296 -16.06 -9.33 -29.11
N GLU A 297 -15.04 -8.65 -28.55
CA GLU A 297 -13.64 -9.04 -28.71
C GLU A 297 -12.84 -8.77 -27.45
N MET A 298 -11.90 -9.65 -27.17
CA MET A 298 -10.90 -9.51 -26.13
C MET A 298 -9.52 -9.37 -26.77
N GLU A 299 -8.68 -8.50 -26.21
CA GLU A 299 -7.31 -8.26 -26.65
C GLU A 299 -6.31 -8.46 -25.51
N LEU A 300 -5.02 -8.62 -25.83
CA LEU A 300 -3.92 -8.60 -24.89
C LEU A 300 -3.24 -7.23 -24.87
N LEU A 301 -2.46 -6.92 -23.83
CA LEU A 301 -1.65 -5.70 -23.79
C LEU A 301 -0.80 -5.54 -25.07
N VAL A 302 -0.23 -6.64 -25.57
CA VAL A 302 0.60 -6.63 -26.80
C VAL A 302 -0.17 -6.24 -28.05
N ASP A 303 -1.50 -6.39 -28.08
CA ASP A 303 -2.32 -5.98 -29.21
C ASP A 303 -2.47 -4.47 -29.32
N VAL A 304 -2.37 -3.77 -28.19
CA VAL A 304 -2.43 -2.31 -28.12
C VAL A 304 -1.09 -1.66 -28.46
N LEU A 305 0.01 -2.41 -28.35
CA LEU A 305 1.32 -1.89 -28.73
C LEU A 305 1.41 -1.63 -30.24
N PRO A 306 2.13 -0.59 -30.68
CA PRO A 306 2.40 -0.35 -32.08
C PRO A 306 3.04 -1.58 -32.76
N GLU A 307 2.77 -1.77 -34.04
CA GLU A 307 3.43 -2.79 -34.84
C GLU A 307 4.94 -2.64 -34.73
N HIS A 308 5.65 -3.75 -34.59
CA HIS A 308 7.10 -3.78 -34.40
C HIS A 308 7.63 -3.20 -33.07
N ALA A 309 6.81 -3.02 -32.06
CA ALA A 309 7.27 -2.74 -30.71
C ALA A 309 8.18 -3.88 -30.19
N MET A 310 8.94 -3.61 -29.15
CA MET A 310 9.87 -4.58 -28.58
C MET A 310 9.34 -5.09 -27.24
N VAL A 311 9.35 -6.40 -27.05
CA VAL A 311 9.09 -7.08 -25.75
C VAL A 311 10.41 -7.58 -25.19
N VAL A 312 10.73 -7.21 -23.95
CA VAL A 312 11.96 -7.59 -23.26
C VAL A 312 11.60 -8.25 -21.94
N LEU A 313 11.98 -9.51 -21.75
CA LEU A 313 11.76 -10.24 -20.50
C LEU A 313 12.90 -9.98 -19.52
N SER A 314 12.58 -9.53 -18.31
CA SER A 314 13.54 -9.48 -17.20
C SER A 314 13.52 -10.84 -16.51
N ASP A 315 14.64 -11.57 -16.54
CA ASP A 315 14.74 -12.94 -16.02
C ASP A 315 13.77 -13.94 -16.67
N PRO A 316 14.08 -14.43 -17.88
CA PRO A 316 13.15 -15.26 -18.66
C PRO A 316 12.74 -16.56 -17.95
N GLU A 317 13.61 -17.15 -17.10
CA GLU A 317 13.29 -18.36 -16.36
C GLU A 317 12.26 -18.10 -15.25
N MET A 318 12.46 -17.03 -14.50
CA MET A 318 11.51 -16.61 -13.47
C MET A 318 10.16 -16.21 -14.09
N VAL A 319 10.18 -15.51 -15.23
CA VAL A 319 8.97 -15.13 -15.97
C VAL A 319 8.22 -16.37 -16.46
N ARG A 320 8.92 -17.38 -17.03
CA ARG A 320 8.31 -18.66 -17.48
C ARG A 320 7.70 -19.44 -16.32
N SER A 321 8.48 -19.63 -15.26
CA SER A 321 8.01 -20.33 -14.06
C SER A 321 6.77 -19.68 -13.50
N ARG A 322 6.79 -18.35 -13.39
CA ARG A 322 5.66 -17.57 -12.89
C ARG A 322 4.43 -17.64 -13.79
N ALA A 323 4.62 -17.59 -15.11
CA ALA A 323 3.55 -17.73 -16.09
C ALA A 323 2.85 -19.09 -15.97
N ALA A 324 3.62 -20.17 -15.88
CA ALA A 324 3.09 -21.53 -15.71
C ALA A 324 2.32 -21.68 -14.38
N ASP A 325 2.86 -21.14 -13.29
CA ASP A 325 2.20 -21.15 -11.98
C ASP A 325 0.87 -20.39 -11.99
N LEU A 326 0.81 -19.24 -12.67
CA LEU A 326 -0.43 -18.43 -12.77
C LEU A 326 -1.54 -19.19 -13.51
N VAL A 327 -1.23 -19.81 -14.64
CA VAL A 327 -2.19 -20.61 -15.41
C VAL A 327 -2.70 -21.79 -14.57
N ARG A 328 -1.78 -22.58 -14.01
CA ARG A 328 -2.12 -23.72 -13.16
C ARG A 328 -2.97 -23.31 -11.94
N THR A 329 -2.57 -22.26 -11.24
CA THR A 329 -3.30 -21.78 -10.06
C THR A 329 -4.71 -21.29 -10.41
N SER A 330 -4.87 -20.64 -11.57
CA SER A 330 -6.18 -20.21 -12.05
C SER A 330 -7.11 -21.40 -12.32
N GLU A 331 -6.61 -22.45 -12.97
CA GLU A 331 -7.35 -23.69 -13.26
C GLU A 331 -7.73 -24.44 -11.98
N GLU A 332 -6.80 -24.58 -11.04
CA GLU A 332 -7.04 -25.25 -9.75
C GLU A 332 -8.07 -24.51 -8.89
N PHE A 333 -8.00 -23.18 -8.88
CA PHE A 333 -8.96 -22.35 -8.15
C PHE A 333 -10.36 -22.47 -8.76
N LEU A 334 -10.46 -22.50 -10.08
CA LEU A 334 -11.70 -22.74 -10.79
C LEU A 334 -12.29 -24.10 -10.43
N GLY A 335 -11.46 -25.17 -10.45
CA GLY A 335 -11.87 -26.52 -10.04
C GLY A 335 -12.33 -26.61 -8.59
N ALA A 336 -11.62 -25.96 -7.67
CA ALA A 336 -12.02 -25.88 -6.26
C ALA A 336 -13.33 -25.12 -6.07
N GLY A 337 -13.56 -24.05 -6.84
CA GLY A 337 -14.81 -23.29 -6.88
C GLY A 337 -16.01 -24.15 -7.31
N TRP A 338 -15.86 -24.98 -8.34
CA TRP A 338 -16.89 -25.92 -8.79
C TRP A 338 -17.18 -27.00 -7.74
N ALA A 339 -16.14 -27.52 -7.07
CA ALA A 339 -16.33 -28.49 -5.97
C ALA A 339 -17.08 -27.87 -4.78
N ALA A 340 -16.80 -26.63 -4.44
CA ALA A 340 -17.52 -25.90 -3.41
C ALA A 340 -18.98 -25.64 -3.80
N ALA A 341 -19.27 -25.33 -5.06
CA ALA A 341 -20.63 -25.14 -5.59
C ALA A 341 -21.46 -26.43 -5.50
N ALA A 342 -20.87 -27.59 -5.76
CA ALA A 342 -21.52 -28.89 -5.57
C ALA A 342 -21.92 -29.15 -4.10
N GLY A 343 -21.24 -28.53 -3.14
CA GLY A 343 -21.54 -28.53 -1.72
C GLY A 343 -22.54 -27.45 -1.25
N GLY A 344 -23.13 -26.67 -2.17
CA GLY A 344 -24.08 -25.60 -1.87
C GLY A 344 -23.49 -24.18 -1.79
N GLY A 345 -22.23 -24.00 -2.19
CA GLY A 345 -21.60 -22.70 -2.39
C GLY A 345 -22.01 -22.03 -3.71
N GLN A 346 -21.55 -20.80 -3.95
CA GLN A 346 -21.76 -20.14 -5.23
C GLN A 346 -20.83 -20.73 -6.32
N ALA A 347 -21.38 -21.01 -7.50
CA ALA A 347 -20.60 -21.46 -8.64
C ALA A 347 -19.65 -20.36 -9.12
N PRO A 348 -18.41 -20.68 -9.52
CA PRO A 348 -17.54 -19.75 -10.21
C PRO A 348 -18.13 -19.37 -11.57
N ILE A 349 -17.72 -18.23 -12.10
CA ILE A 349 -18.06 -17.81 -13.45
C ILE A 349 -17.00 -18.37 -14.37
N ASP A 350 -17.35 -19.38 -15.18
CA ASP A 350 -16.47 -20.01 -16.13
C ASP A 350 -17.01 -19.87 -17.56
N LEU A 351 -16.46 -18.91 -18.29
CA LEU A 351 -16.78 -18.67 -19.68
C LEU A 351 -15.60 -19.01 -20.62
N ALA A 352 -14.70 -19.89 -20.19
CA ALA A 352 -13.55 -20.46 -20.91
C ALA A 352 -12.59 -19.47 -21.60
N ALA A 353 -13.06 -18.31 -22.02
CA ALA A 353 -12.26 -17.29 -22.70
C ALA A 353 -11.60 -16.27 -21.74
N SER A 354 -11.98 -16.24 -20.46
CA SER A 354 -11.45 -15.28 -19.47
C SER A 354 -10.12 -15.73 -18.84
N GLY A 355 -9.69 -16.98 -19.06
CA GLY A 355 -8.46 -17.51 -18.49
C GLY A 355 -7.19 -16.84 -19.02
N TYR A 356 -6.08 -16.94 -18.25
CA TYR A 356 -4.77 -16.50 -18.72
C TYR A 356 -4.35 -17.23 -20.00
N ARG A 357 -3.73 -16.49 -20.90
CA ARG A 357 -3.05 -17.08 -22.06
C ARG A 357 -1.71 -17.67 -21.61
N SER A 358 -1.23 -18.74 -22.28
CA SER A 358 0.12 -19.23 -22.01
C SER A 358 1.17 -18.26 -22.54
N LEU A 359 2.35 -18.26 -21.91
CA LEU A 359 3.46 -17.40 -22.36
C LEU A 359 3.89 -17.74 -23.79
N ALA A 360 3.82 -19.03 -24.17
CA ALA A 360 4.12 -19.49 -25.53
C ALA A 360 3.14 -18.92 -26.56
N GLN A 361 1.83 -18.90 -26.25
CA GLN A 361 0.82 -18.28 -27.11
C GLN A 361 1.08 -16.78 -27.31
N VAL A 362 1.39 -16.06 -26.23
CA VAL A 362 1.68 -14.61 -26.31
C VAL A 362 2.95 -14.36 -27.13
N ARG A 363 4.02 -15.17 -26.92
CA ARG A 363 5.26 -15.08 -27.68
C ARG A 363 5.03 -15.29 -29.18
N SER A 364 4.34 -16.37 -29.56
CA SER A 364 4.02 -16.66 -30.96
C SER A 364 3.24 -15.53 -31.58
N HIS A 365 2.25 -15.02 -30.89
CA HIS A 365 1.43 -13.88 -31.34
C HIS A 365 2.26 -12.59 -31.54
N CYS A 366 3.21 -12.28 -30.65
CA CYS A 366 4.11 -11.14 -30.81
C CYS A 366 5.01 -11.29 -32.06
N LEU A 367 5.59 -12.48 -32.26
CA LEU A 367 6.45 -12.76 -33.40
C LEU A 367 5.68 -12.68 -34.73
N GLU A 368 4.44 -13.17 -34.79
CA GLU A 368 3.55 -13.06 -35.96
C GLU A 368 3.24 -11.60 -36.32
N ARG A 369 3.14 -10.71 -35.31
CA ARG A 369 2.98 -9.26 -35.51
C ARG A 369 4.29 -8.53 -35.84
N GLY A 370 5.42 -9.26 -35.98
CA GLY A 370 6.73 -8.68 -36.28
C GLY A 370 7.37 -7.94 -35.10
N MET A 371 6.92 -8.18 -33.88
CA MET A 371 7.52 -7.66 -32.66
C MET A 371 8.79 -8.44 -32.31
N ALA A 372 9.84 -7.77 -31.83
CA ALA A 372 11.00 -8.44 -31.26
C ALA A 372 10.66 -8.99 -29.86
N TRP A 373 11.12 -10.21 -29.58
CA TRP A 373 10.97 -10.87 -28.28
C TRP A 373 12.34 -11.20 -27.72
N TRP A 374 12.85 -10.32 -26.88
CA TRP A 374 14.16 -10.41 -26.28
C TRP A 374 14.10 -10.78 -24.79
N SER A 375 15.23 -11.21 -24.24
CA SER A 375 15.34 -11.52 -22.81
C SER A 375 16.63 -10.97 -22.21
N MET A 376 16.63 -10.72 -20.91
CA MET A 376 17.78 -10.32 -20.10
C MET A 376 17.99 -11.34 -19.00
N SER A 377 19.02 -12.18 -19.10
CA SER A 377 19.35 -13.22 -18.13
C SER A 377 20.63 -12.89 -17.36
N SER A 378 20.77 -13.38 -16.12
CA SER A 378 22.01 -13.20 -15.34
C SER A 378 23.10 -14.21 -15.72
N PHE A 379 22.74 -15.31 -16.37
CA PHE A 379 23.63 -16.40 -16.75
C PHE A 379 23.43 -16.74 -18.22
N SER A 380 24.51 -17.21 -18.90
CA SER A 380 24.37 -17.75 -20.24
C SER A 380 23.52 -19.01 -20.20
N LEU A 381 22.49 -19.06 -21.01
CA LEU A 381 21.72 -20.29 -21.23
C LEU A 381 22.63 -21.28 -21.96
N ASP A 382 23.15 -22.27 -21.24
CA ASP A 382 24.00 -23.31 -21.82
C ASP A 382 23.15 -24.15 -22.79
N SER A 383 23.61 -24.30 -24.01
CA SER A 383 22.88 -25.05 -25.06
C SER A 383 22.65 -26.51 -24.71
N SER A 384 23.31 -27.04 -23.67
CA SER A 384 23.10 -28.38 -23.14
C SER A 384 21.94 -28.50 -22.15
N ALA A 385 21.44 -27.39 -21.59
CA ALA A 385 20.28 -27.37 -20.69
C ALA A 385 18.94 -27.28 -21.44
N THR A 386 18.94 -27.18 -22.74
CA THR A 386 17.77 -27.09 -23.61
C THR A 386 16.88 -28.34 -23.61
N ASP A 387 17.34 -29.47 -23.12
CA ASP A 387 16.55 -30.71 -23.11
C ASP A 387 15.43 -30.78 -22.05
N VAL A 388 15.36 -29.82 -21.13
CA VAL A 388 14.34 -29.80 -20.05
C VAL A 388 13.35 -28.65 -20.19
N LEU A 389 13.62 -27.66 -21.04
CA LEU A 389 12.87 -26.37 -21.11
C LEU A 389 12.29 -26.09 -22.52
N VAL A 390 12.33 -27.03 -23.44
CA VAL A 390 11.80 -26.83 -24.78
C VAL A 390 10.29 -27.09 -24.77
N ASP A 391 9.50 -26.09 -24.77
CA ASP A 391 8.20 -26.15 -25.44
C ASP A 391 8.48 -26.55 -26.90
N ASP A 392 7.78 -27.53 -27.42
CA ASP A 392 8.02 -28.26 -28.70
C ASP A 392 8.18 -27.37 -29.97
N ASP A 393 8.11 -26.01 -29.84
CA ASP A 393 8.14 -25.08 -30.96
C ASP A 393 9.45 -24.26 -31.14
N ILE A 394 10.50 -24.47 -30.30
CA ILE A 394 11.75 -23.71 -30.46
C ILE A 394 12.74 -24.44 -31.33
N THR A 395 12.75 -24.13 -32.63
CA THR A 395 13.68 -24.73 -33.62
C THR A 395 15.11 -24.16 -33.57
N SER A 396 15.41 -23.10 -32.79
CA SER A 396 16.76 -22.58 -32.60
C SER A 396 16.90 -21.83 -31.28
N ALA A 397 18.01 -22.08 -30.55
CA ALA A 397 18.35 -21.30 -29.37
C ALA A 397 18.56 -19.79 -29.74
N PRO A 398 18.10 -18.83 -28.91
CA PRO A 398 18.35 -17.43 -29.17
C PRO A 398 19.85 -17.14 -29.16
N GLN A 399 20.29 -16.19 -29.96
CA GLN A 399 21.67 -15.70 -29.93
C GLN A 399 21.89 -15.03 -28.58
N THR A 400 22.91 -15.45 -27.82
CA THR A 400 23.28 -14.83 -26.54
C THR A 400 24.39 -13.80 -26.75
N VAL A 401 24.22 -12.60 -26.19
CA VAL A 401 25.17 -11.50 -26.28
C VAL A 401 25.45 -10.97 -24.86
N ASN A 402 26.71 -10.66 -24.56
CA ASN A 402 27.15 -10.20 -23.24
C ASN A 402 27.80 -8.81 -23.31
N PRO A 403 27.09 -7.74 -22.89
CA PRO A 403 27.63 -6.40 -22.82
C PRO A 403 28.53 -6.14 -21.59
N GLN A 404 28.95 -7.18 -20.87
CA GLN A 404 29.82 -7.11 -19.70
C GLN A 404 29.37 -6.12 -18.62
N LEU A 405 28.06 -6.07 -18.39
CA LEU A 405 27.45 -5.33 -17.29
C LEU A 405 27.35 -6.25 -16.07
N VAL A 406 28.23 -6.04 -15.10
CA VAL A 406 28.36 -6.90 -13.91
C VAL A 406 27.85 -6.20 -12.66
N ALA A 407 27.28 -6.95 -11.71
CA ALA A 407 26.84 -6.39 -10.44
C ALA A 407 28.04 -5.93 -9.60
N VAL A 408 27.87 -4.86 -8.84
CA VAL A 408 28.84 -4.43 -7.82
C VAL A 408 28.70 -5.38 -6.61
N GLU A 409 29.83 -5.84 -6.07
CA GLU A 409 29.83 -6.53 -4.78
C GLU A 409 29.62 -5.52 -3.65
N PRO A 410 28.58 -5.70 -2.78
CA PRO A 410 28.33 -4.76 -1.69
C PRO A 410 29.51 -4.69 -0.71
N TRP A 411 29.83 -3.50 -0.21
CA TRP A 411 30.88 -3.29 0.79
C TRP A 411 30.44 -3.58 2.23
N HIS A 412 29.18 -3.95 2.46
CA HIS A 412 28.64 -4.42 3.75
C HIS A 412 28.94 -3.52 4.96
N GLY A 413 28.85 -2.21 4.78
CA GLY A 413 29.14 -1.23 5.86
C GLY A 413 30.64 -0.92 6.06
N ASP A 414 31.52 -1.56 5.33
CA ASP A 414 32.96 -1.26 5.37
C ASP A 414 33.30 -0.02 4.51
N VAL A 415 33.19 1.14 5.16
CA VAL A 415 33.46 2.43 4.51
C VAL A 415 34.91 2.54 4.03
N GLU A 416 35.88 1.95 4.76
CA GLU A 416 37.30 2.00 4.37
C GLU A 416 37.54 1.17 3.10
N ALA A 417 36.91 -0.02 2.99
CA ALA A 417 36.98 -0.82 1.78
C ALA A 417 36.33 -0.13 0.59
N ALA A 418 35.15 0.49 0.78
CA ALA A 418 34.47 1.27 -0.24
C ALA A 418 35.32 2.44 -0.73
N VAL A 419 35.84 3.25 0.16
CA VAL A 419 36.74 4.39 -0.17
C VAL A 419 37.95 3.93 -0.94
N LYS A 420 38.56 2.82 -0.54
CA LYS A 420 39.74 2.26 -1.23
C LYS A 420 39.42 1.80 -2.65
N ASP A 421 38.29 1.10 -2.85
CA ASP A 421 37.84 0.63 -4.17
C ASP A 421 37.50 1.83 -5.09
N LEU A 422 36.70 2.78 -4.58
CA LEU A 422 36.35 3.99 -5.32
C LEU A 422 37.60 4.79 -5.75
N THR A 423 38.56 4.96 -4.83
CA THR A 423 39.82 5.68 -5.13
C THR A 423 40.62 4.95 -6.20
N ALA A 424 40.78 3.62 -6.08
CA ALA A 424 41.53 2.83 -7.08
C ALA A 424 40.89 2.91 -8.46
N ARG A 425 39.56 2.93 -8.56
CA ARG A 425 38.86 3.10 -9.84
C ARG A 425 39.03 4.51 -10.42
N LEU A 426 38.97 5.55 -9.59
CA LEU A 426 39.21 6.92 -10.03
C LEU A 426 40.64 7.07 -10.58
N ASP A 427 41.65 6.49 -9.91
CA ASP A 427 43.05 6.50 -10.34
C ASP A 427 43.23 5.73 -11.67
N ASP A 428 42.44 4.70 -11.94
CA ASP A 428 42.44 3.95 -13.21
C ASP A 428 41.58 4.63 -14.31
N GLY A 429 41.06 5.82 -14.05
CA GLY A 429 40.31 6.65 -15.01
C GLY A 429 38.87 6.16 -15.24
N TRP A 430 38.22 5.57 -14.21
CA TRP A 430 36.80 5.24 -14.23
C TRP A 430 35.95 6.47 -13.97
N THR A 431 34.81 6.53 -14.64
CA THR A 431 33.69 7.40 -14.23
C THR A 431 32.93 6.72 -13.10
N VAL A 432 32.95 7.33 -11.92
CA VAL A 432 32.32 6.77 -10.71
C VAL A 432 31.10 7.59 -10.34
N LEU A 433 29.93 6.93 -10.33
CA LEU A 433 28.66 7.50 -9.90
C LEU A 433 28.23 6.86 -8.59
N LEU A 434 27.84 7.69 -7.63
CA LEU A 434 27.21 7.25 -6.40
C LEU A 434 25.75 7.73 -6.36
N CYS A 435 24.83 6.79 -6.47
CA CYS A 435 23.40 7.04 -6.51
C CYS A 435 22.82 7.16 -5.10
N ALA A 436 22.10 8.24 -4.83
CA ALA A 436 21.39 8.48 -3.58
C ALA A 436 19.92 8.83 -3.85
N GLU A 437 19.02 8.32 -3.02
CA GLU A 437 17.57 8.49 -3.24
C GLU A 437 17.04 9.89 -2.86
N GLY A 438 17.77 10.66 -2.05
CA GLY A 438 17.34 11.97 -1.58
C GLY A 438 18.47 12.98 -1.49
N GLU A 439 18.13 14.26 -1.45
CA GLU A 439 19.10 15.37 -1.38
C GLU A 439 19.94 15.32 -0.09
N GLY A 440 19.33 15.00 1.03
CA GLY A 440 20.04 14.86 2.32
C GLY A 440 21.05 13.71 2.29
N MET A 441 20.69 12.56 1.70
CA MET A 441 21.60 11.44 1.54
C MET A 441 22.73 11.77 0.58
N ALA A 442 22.44 12.43 -0.54
CA ALA A 442 23.46 12.84 -1.50
C ALA A 442 24.48 13.80 -0.88
N LYS A 443 24.04 14.79 -0.11
CA LYS A 443 24.93 15.68 0.65
C LYS A 443 25.77 14.90 1.68
N ARG A 444 25.15 14.01 2.43
CA ARG A 444 25.85 13.20 3.45
C ARG A 444 26.92 12.29 2.83
N MET A 445 26.64 11.69 1.68
CA MET A 445 27.63 10.89 0.96
C MET A 445 28.81 11.74 0.46
N SER A 446 28.54 12.93 -0.06
CA SER A 446 29.59 13.85 -0.48
C SER A 446 30.48 14.32 0.70
N GLU A 447 29.88 14.58 1.87
CA GLU A 447 30.60 14.91 3.10
C GLU A 447 31.46 13.73 3.59
N LEU A 448 30.87 12.52 3.63
CA LEU A 448 31.57 11.29 4.04
C LEU A 448 32.79 11.01 3.18
N LEU A 449 32.66 11.11 1.86
CA LEU A 449 33.77 10.95 0.93
C LEU A 449 34.85 12.03 1.17
N GLY A 450 34.45 13.28 1.43
CA GLY A 450 35.35 14.38 1.77
C GLY A 450 36.10 14.15 3.09
N GLU A 451 35.47 13.58 4.12
CA GLU A 451 36.11 13.19 5.39
C GLU A 451 37.23 12.15 5.17
N HIS A 452 37.09 11.32 4.13
CA HIS A 452 38.11 10.33 3.71
C HIS A 452 39.05 10.80 2.58
N ASN A 453 39.07 12.10 2.29
CA ASN A 453 39.88 12.73 1.23
C ASN A 453 39.57 12.23 -0.19
N VAL A 454 38.38 11.77 -0.47
CA VAL A 454 37.91 11.43 -1.82
C VAL A 454 37.17 12.64 -2.39
N ALA A 455 37.61 13.10 -3.57
CA ALA A 455 36.91 14.19 -4.24
C ALA A 455 35.52 13.75 -4.66
N ALA A 456 34.46 14.46 -4.22
CA ALA A 456 33.09 14.18 -4.56
C ALA A 456 32.35 15.45 -4.96
N ARG A 457 31.49 15.36 -5.97
CA ARG A 457 30.70 16.48 -6.49
C ARG A 457 29.22 16.04 -6.67
N LEU A 458 28.33 16.83 -6.13
CA LEU A 458 26.88 16.71 -6.42
C LEU A 458 26.63 17.18 -7.86
N VAL A 459 25.93 16.35 -8.63
CA VAL A 459 25.59 16.64 -10.04
C VAL A 459 24.09 16.37 -10.26
N ASP A 460 23.48 17.16 -11.14
CA ASP A 460 22.09 16.97 -11.58
C ASP A 460 22.01 16.08 -12.83
N ASP A 461 23.05 15.98 -13.64
CA ASP A 461 23.22 15.00 -14.72
C ASP A 461 24.72 14.66 -14.85
N VAL A 462 24.98 13.51 -15.46
CA VAL A 462 26.35 13.02 -15.70
C VAL A 462 26.93 13.70 -16.91
N ASP A 463 28.12 14.29 -16.77
CA ASP A 463 28.88 14.76 -17.90
C ASP A 463 29.68 13.58 -18.52
N PRO A 464 29.29 13.10 -19.71
CA PRO A 464 29.95 11.95 -20.35
C PRO A 464 31.39 12.22 -20.79
N ASP A 465 31.84 13.47 -20.81
CA ASP A 465 33.18 13.90 -21.25
C ASP A 465 34.01 14.51 -20.11
N ALA A 466 33.51 14.37 -18.86
CA ALA A 466 34.26 14.86 -17.68
C ALA A 466 35.59 14.13 -17.51
N THR A 467 36.65 14.87 -17.38
CA THR A 467 38.03 14.36 -17.23
C THR A 467 38.56 14.46 -15.80
N GLU A 468 37.84 15.12 -14.91
CA GLU A 468 38.26 15.28 -13.51
C GLU A 468 38.01 14.01 -12.72
N PRO A 469 39.00 13.43 -12.01
CA PRO A 469 38.84 12.24 -11.21
C PRO A 469 38.08 12.59 -9.92
N CYS A 470 36.75 12.51 -9.94
CA CYS A 470 35.88 12.72 -8.77
C CYS A 470 34.70 11.78 -8.80
N VAL A 471 34.20 11.42 -7.60
CA VAL A 471 32.95 10.71 -7.48
C VAL A 471 31.80 11.68 -7.76
N GLN A 472 30.98 11.39 -8.75
CA GLN A 472 29.77 12.14 -9.04
C GLN A 472 28.65 11.59 -8.20
N VAL A 473 28.17 12.36 -7.23
CA VAL A 473 27.02 11.97 -6.40
C VAL A 473 25.75 12.50 -7.07
N ILE A 474 24.84 11.59 -7.40
CA ILE A 474 23.67 11.90 -8.20
C ILE A 474 22.38 11.40 -7.50
N ARG A 475 21.30 12.16 -7.65
CA ARG A 475 19.96 11.74 -7.13
C ARG A 475 19.32 10.79 -8.12
N LEU A 476 19.51 9.50 -7.90
CA LEU A 476 19.00 8.44 -8.76
C LEU A 476 18.50 7.28 -7.92
N HIS A 477 17.31 6.78 -8.21
CA HIS A 477 16.80 5.57 -7.59
C HIS A 477 17.49 4.35 -8.21
N GLN A 478 18.49 3.82 -7.52
CA GLN A 478 19.24 2.64 -7.91
C GLN A 478 19.55 1.84 -6.65
N ARG A 479 18.94 0.67 -6.50
CA ARG A 479 19.05 -0.13 -5.28
C ARG A 479 20.38 -0.84 -5.16
N HIS A 480 20.86 -1.43 -6.24
CA HIS A 480 22.13 -2.14 -6.33
C HIS A 480 22.92 -1.65 -7.52
N GLY A 481 24.22 -1.49 -7.33
CA GLY A 481 25.11 -0.97 -8.36
C GLY A 481 25.47 -2.00 -9.44
N PHE A 482 26.01 -1.47 -10.52
CA PHE A 482 26.62 -2.25 -11.59
C PHE A 482 27.87 -1.54 -12.15
N ALA A 483 28.73 -2.30 -12.79
CA ALA A 483 29.89 -1.81 -13.47
C ALA A 483 29.85 -2.21 -14.96
N ALA A 484 30.24 -1.27 -15.84
CA ALA A 484 30.43 -1.49 -17.26
C ALA A 484 31.94 -1.36 -17.55
N GLU A 485 32.66 -2.49 -17.61
CA GLU A 485 34.11 -2.52 -17.65
C GLU A 485 34.66 -1.93 -18.95
N SER A 486 34.03 -2.20 -20.09
CA SER A 486 34.48 -1.75 -21.42
C SER A 486 34.49 -0.23 -21.57
N VAL A 487 33.62 0.49 -20.85
CA VAL A 487 33.54 1.97 -20.85
C VAL A 487 34.01 2.56 -19.53
N LYS A 488 34.59 1.77 -18.63
CA LYS A 488 35.07 2.19 -17.30
C LYS A 488 34.03 3.01 -16.52
N LEU A 489 32.82 2.53 -16.45
CA LEU A 489 31.71 3.15 -15.70
C LEU A 489 31.37 2.31 -14.48
N LEU A 490 31.38 2.93 -13.30
CA LEU A 490 30.80 2.37 -12.07
C LEU A 490 29.57 3.17 -11.67
N VAL A 491 28.45 2.48 -11.51
CA VAL A 491 27.23 3.02 -10.91
C VAL A 491 27.04 2.29 -9.59
N ALA A 492 27.38 2.93 -8.48
CA ALA A 492 27.21 2.40 -7.13
C ALA A 492 26.00 3.03 -6.46
N SER A 493 25.41 2.33 -5.50
CA SER A 493 24.27 2.83 -4.74
C SER A 493 24.60 2.98 -3.26
N THR A 494 23.79 3.76 -2.54
CA THR A 494 23.86 3.81 -1.08
C THR A 494 23.53 2.47 -0.42
N GLY A 495 22.74 1.60 -1.10
CA GLY A 495 22.47 0.23 -0.67
C GLY A 495 23.71 -0.67 -0.68
N ASP A 496 24.65 -0.45 -1.61
CA ASP A 496 25.90 -1.20 -1.66
C ASP A 496 26.88 -0.80 -0.55
N LEU A 497 26.74 0.43 -0.03
CA LEU A 497 27.52 0.93 1.11
C LEU A 497 26.96 0.51 2.45
N ALA A 498 25.64 0.33 2.57
CA ALA A 498 24.98 -0.01 3.82
C ALA A 498 25.18 -1.49 4.19
N GLU A 499 25.18 -1.79 5.49
CA GLU A 499 25.17 -3.14 6.03
C GLU A 499 23.75 -3.76 5.83
N SER A 500 23.47 -4.21 4.63
CA SER A 500 22.23 -4.91 4.33
C SER A 500 22.49 -6.42 4.28
N GLN A 501 22.49 -7.05 5.45
CA GLN A 501 22.01 -8.41 5.53
C GLN A 501 20.51 -8.33 5.30
N ASP A 502 20.08 -8.54 4.07
CA ASP A 502 18.68 -8.64 3.70
C ASP A 502 18.19 -10.08 3.96
N PRO A 503 17.60 -10.40 5.13
CA PRO A 503 16.84 -11.63 5.27
C PRO A 503 15.41 -11.32 4.80
N GLY A 504 15.22 -11.28 3.49
CA GLY A 504 13.92 -11.10 2.87
C GLY A 504 13.46 -9.66 2.81
N GLY A 505 13.62 -9.11 1.62
CA GLY A 505 13.30 -7.76 1.23
C GLY A 505 12.11 -7.10 1.91
N THR A 506 12.34 -5.92 2.42
CA THR A 506 11.29 -4.99 2.83
C THR A 506 10.55 -4.50 1.58
N GLY A 507 9.71 -5.36 1.01
CA GLY A 507 8.69 -4.92 0.09
C GLY A 507 7.68 -4.08 0.85
N GLU A 508 7.33 -2.94 0.31
CA GLU A 508 6.17 -2.19 0.74
C GLU A 508 5.01 -3.14 1.03
N ARG A 509 4.66 -3.28 2.31
CA ARG A 509 3.54 -4.12 2.73
C ARG A 509 2.26 -3.36 2.46
N ARG A 510 1.66 -3.57 1.29
CA ARG A 510 0.29 -3.14 1.02
C ARG A 510 -0.68 -3.82 1.97
N MET A 511 -1.44 -3.03 2.73
CA MET A 511 -2.37 -3.53 3.72
C MET A 511 -3.84 -3.46 3.25
N PRO A 512 -4.70 -4.45 3.59
CA PRO A 512 -6.09 -4.49 3.13
C PRO A 512 -7.05 -3.62 3.95
N ARG A 513 -8.09 -3.10 3.32
CA ARG A 513 -9.13 -2.22 3.89
C ARG A 513 -10.16 -2.93 4.77
N ARG A 514 -10.64 -2.26 5.81
CA ARG A 514 -11.77 -2.70 6.64
C ARG A 514 -12.93 -1.71 6.55
N ARG A 515 -14.15 -2.22 6.29
CA ARG A 515 -15.39 -1.45 6.36
C ARG A 515 -15.72 -1.06 7.79
N ARG A 516 -16.18 0.17 8.00
CA ARG A 516 -16.79 0.63 9.24
C ARG A 516 -18.15 -0.06 9.45
N ASN A 517 -18.33 -0.78 10.55
CA ASN A 517 -19.63 -1.25 10.99
C ASN A 517 -20.37 -0.11 11.69
N GLN A 518 -21.03 0.75 10.94
CA GLN A 518 -22.25 1.37 11.46
C GLN A 518 -23.34 0.31 11.43
N ILE A 519 -23.99 0.08 12.59
CA ILE A 519 -25.11 -0.86 12.68
C ILE A 519 -26.26 -0.27 11.86
N GLN A 520 -26.46 -0.82 10.66
CA GLN A 520 -27.73 -0.65 10.00
C GLN A 520 -28.74 -1.57 10.69
N PRO A 521 -29.94 -1.08 11.02
CA PRO A 521 -30.98 -1.89 11.69
C PRO A 521 -31.36 -3.19 10.97
N LEU A 522 -31.04 -3.27 9.69
CA LEU A 522 -31.28 -4.41 8.80
C LEU A 522 -30.28 -5.58 8.98
N GLU A 523 -29.22 -5.43 9.77
CA GLU A 523 -28.22 -6.49 9.96
C GLU A 523 -28.42 -7.36 11.22
N LEU A 524 -29.44 -7.08 12.04
CA LEU A 524 -29.78 -7.89 13.22
C LEU A 524 -30.46 -9.19 12.80
N LYS A 525 -29.85 -10.30 13.19
CA LYS A 525 -30.47 -11.63 12.98
C LYS A 525 -31.25 -12.05 14.22
N PRO A 526 -32.44 -12.73 14.08
CA PRO A 526 -33.13 -13.33 15.20
C PRO A 526 -32.19 -14.19 16.05
N GLY A 527 -32.16 -13.92 17.36
CA GLY A 527 -31.24 -14.57 18.30
C GLY A 527 -30.03 -13.72 18.72
N ASP A 528 -29.72 -12.64 18.03
CA ASP A 528 -28.65 -11.74 18.41
C ASP A 528 -28.88 -11.11 19.79
N LEU A 529 -27.80 -11.00 20.57
CA LEU A 529 -27.87 -10.31 21.85
C LEU A 529 -27.65 -8.80 21.65
N ILE A 530 -28.57 -8.03 22.22
CA ILE A 530 -28.55 -6.56 22.12
C ILE A 530 -28.66 -5.95 23.52
N VAL A 531 -28.16 -4.74 23.67
CA VAL A 531 -28.18 -4.00 24.95
C VAL A 531 -29.08 -2.78 24.80
N HIS A 532 -30.13 -2.70 25.57
CA HIS A 532 -30.95 -1.51 25.67
C HIS A 532 -30.46 -0.64 26.84
N GLU A 533 -30.34 0.64 26.64
CA GLU A 533 -29.76 1.56 27.64
C GLU A 533 -30.43 1.49 29.02
N GLN A 534 -31.73 1.31 29.07
CA GLN A 534 -32.51 1.26 30.30
C GLN A 534 -32.78 -0.14 30.83
N HIS A 535 -32.89 -1.14 29.95
CA HIS A 535 -33.37 -2.47 30.28
C HIS A 535 -32.26 -3.54 30.30
N GLY A 536 -31.06 -3.23 29.81
CA GLY A 536 -29.89 -4.13 29.79
C GLY A 536 -29.91 -5.11 28.63
N VAL A 537 -29.32 -6.29 28.85
CA VAL A 537 -29.14 -7.30 27.81
C VAL A 537 -30.42 -8.07 27.52
N GLY A 538 -30.86 -8.02 26.26
CA GLY A 538 -31.98 -8.80 25.73
C GLY A 538 -31.58 -9.53 24.45
N ARG A 539 -32.50 -10.33 23.90
CA ARG A 539 -32.32 -11.05 22.65
C ARG A 539 -33.24 -10.47 21.59
N TYR A 540 -32.68 -10.14 20.43
CA TYR A 540 -33.49 -9.74 19.28
C TYR A 540 -34.33 -10.91 18.76
N VAL A 541 -35.63 -10.69 18.55
CA VAL A 541 -36.58 -11.71 18.06
C VAL A 541 -36.92 -11.45 16.60
N GLU A 542 -37.56 -10.32 16.34
CA GLU A 542 -38.04 -9.94 15.00
C GLU A 542 -38.38 -8.44 14.93
N MET A 543 -38.61 -7.95 13.72
CA MET A 543 -39.17 -6.61 13.48
C MET A 543 -40.64 -6.76 13.13
N VAL A 544 -41.52 -6.00 13.76
CA VAL A 544 -42.96 -6.06 13.55
C VAL A 544 -43.55 -4.69 13.27
N GLN A 545 -44.52 -4.63 12.38
CA GLN A 545 -45.36 -3.44 12.21
C GLN A 545 -46.56 -3.48 13.14
N ARG A 546 -46.82 -2.42 13.88
CA ARG A 546 -47.99 -2.26 14.74
C ARG A 546 -48.65 -0.91 14.52
N THR A 547 -49.95 -0.92 14.47
CA THR A 547 -50.79 0.30 14.46
C THR A 547 -51.18 0.65 15.89
N VAL A 548 -50.64 1.76 16.39
CA VAL A 548 -50.96 2.28 17.72
C VAL A 548 -51.45 3.71 17.55
N GLY A 549 -52.67 3.97 18.04
CA GLY A 549 -53.25 5.33 17.95
C GLY A 549 -53.52 5.81 16.51
N GLY A 550 -53.78 4.91 15.56
CA GLY A 550 -54.04 5.25 14.15
C GLY A 550 -52.78 5.43 13.27
N ALA A 551 -51.59 5.33 13.83
CA ALA A 551 -50.34 5.39 13.08
C ALA A 551 -49.66 4.01 13.07
N THR A 552 -49.33 3.50 11.88
CA THR A 552 -48.59 2.25 11.70
C THR A 552 -47.10 2.56 11.79
N ARG A 553 -46.38 1.89 12.72
CA ARG A 553 -44.93 2.05 12.94
C ARG A 553 -44.28 0.68 13.06
N GLU A 554 -42.99 0.68 12.73
CA GLU A 554 -42.10 -0.48 12.87
C GLU A 554 -41.47 -0.52 14.27
N TYR A 555 -41.43 -1.70 14.87
CA TYR A 555 -40.86 -1.95 16.19
C TYR A 555 -39.91 -3.12 16.16
N LEU A 556 -38.76 -2.94 16.82
CA LEU A 556 -37.81 -4.00 17.15
C LEU A 556 -38.32 -4.76 18.38
N VAL A 557 -38.50 -6.07 18.30
CA VAL A 557 -38.93 -6.92 19.41
C VAL A 557 -37.72 -7.53 20.10
N ILE A 558 -37.58 -7.22 21.40
CA ILE A 558 -36.47 -7.69 22.24
C ILE A 558 -37.05 -8.56 23.35
N GLU A 559 -36.54 -9.78 23.49
CA GLU A 559 -36.92 -10.72 24.55
C GLU A 559 -35.97 -10.62 25.73
N TYR A 560 -36.49 -10.53 26.92
CA TYR A 560 -35.79 -10.49 28.21
C TYR A 560 -36.07 -11.74 29.03
N ALA A 561 -35.29 -11.96 30.09
CA ALA A 561 -35.58 -13.04 31.04
C ALA A 561 -36.95 -12.86 31.69
N PRO A 562 -37.72 -13.94 31.89
CA PRO A 562 -39.06 -13.86 32.44
C PRO A 562 -39.07 -13.27 33.86
N SER A 563 -40.06 -12.42 34.14
CA SER A 563 -40.26 -11.81 35.48
C SER A 563 -40.60 -12.84 36.55
N LYS A 564 -41.25 -13.96 36.18
CA LYS A 564 -41.54 -15.09 37.08
C LYS A 564 -41.04 -16.40 36.49
N LYS A 565 -40.45 -17.27 37.34
CA LYS A 565 -39.91 -18.57 36.94
C LYS A 565 -41.03 -19.47 36.35
N GLY A 566 -40.80 -19.93 35.11
CA GLY A 566 -41.76 -20.77 34.39
C GLY A 566 -42.70 -20.02 33.42
N GLN A 567 -42.58 -18.71 33.26
CA GLN A 567 -43.31 -17.94 32.24
C GLN A 567 -42.42 -17.70 31.01
N PRO A 568 -43.00 -17.38 29.83
CA PRO A 568 -42.27 -16.96 28.66
C PRO A 568 -41.51 -15.64 28.95
N GLY A 569 -40.44 -15.37 28.20
CA GLY A 569 -39.67 -14.14 28.36
C GLY A 569 -40.48 -12.87 28.13
N ASP A 570 -40.15 -11.82 28.86
CA ASP A 570 -40.83 -10.53 28.73
C ASP A 570 -40.38 -9.88 27.40
N ARG A 571 -41.30 -9.28 26.62
CA ARG A 571 -41.00 -8.66 25.34
C ARG A 571 -41.08 -7.14 25.40
N LEU A 572 -40.04 -6.46 24.95
CA LEU A 572 -39.98 -5.02 24.77
C LEU A 572 -40.12 -4.67 23.28
N PHE A 573 -40.96 -3.71 22.96
CA PHE A 573 -41.15 -3.19 21.63
C PHE A 573 -40.49 -1.81 21.53
N VAL A 574 -39.38 -1.73 20.81
CA VAL A 574 -38.64 -0.49 20.63
C VAL A 574 -38.96 0.09 19.25
N PRO A 575 -39.51 1.30 19.16
CA PRO A 575 -39.82 1.90 17.86
C PRO A 575 -38.51 2.25 17.11
N VAL A 576 -38.55 2.14 15.79
CA VAL A 576 -37.37 2.33 14.94
C VAL A 576 -36.72 3.73 15.10
N ASN A 577 -37.50 4.74 15.44
CA ASN A 577 -36.99 6.09 15.75
C ASN A 577 -36.25 6.20 17.11
N SER A 578 -36.18 5.12 17.89
CA SER A 578 -35.47 5.06 19.18
C SER A 578 -34.37 3.99 19.18
N LEU A 579 -33.85 3.64 17.99
CA LEU A 579 -32.76 2.66 17.84
C LEU A 579 -31.41 3.16 18.39
N ASP A 580 -31.25 4.47 18.59
CA ASP A 580 -30.13 5.08 19.32
C ASP A 580 -29.95 4.54 20.75
N GLN A 581 -31.04 4.04 21.37
CA GLN A 581 -31.04 3.44 22.71
C GLN A 581 -30.62 1.96 22.72
N VAL A 582 -30.40 1.36 21.57
CA VAL A 582 -30.08 -0.06 21.39
C VAL A 582 -28.75 -0.26 20.70
N THR A 583 -27.88 -1.06 21.30
CA THR A 583 -26.58 -1.41 20.71
C THR A 583 -26.42 -2.93 20.68
N ARG A 584 -25.66 -3.44 19.72
CA ARG A 584 -25.32 -4.86 19.65
C ARG A 584 -24.42 -5.23 20.84
N TYR A 585 -24.69 -6.38 21.48
CA TYR A 585 -23.79 -6.85 22.53
C TYR A 585 -22.43 -7.26 21.94
N VAL A 586 -21.38 -6.68 22.47
CA VAL A 586 -19.99 -6.99 22.09
C VAL A 586 -19.28 -7.53 23.33
N GLY A 587 -19.14 -8.86 23.42
CA GLY A 587 -18.48 -9.53 24.53
C GLY A 587 -18.16 -10.99 24.21
N GLY A 588 -17.15 -11.58 24.88
CA GLY A 588 -16.66 -12.93 24.60
C GLY A 588 -17.56 -14.09 25.05
N ASP A 589 -18.31 -13.91 26.15
CA ASP A 589 -19.22 -14.92 26.69
C ASP A 589 -20.68 -14.50 26.54
N ALA A 590 -21.57 -15.43 26.19
CA ALA A 590 -22.99 -15.15 26.08
C ALA A 590 -23.57 -14.82 27.48
N PRO A 591 -23.92 -13.55 27.78
CA PRO A 591 -24.44 -13.17 29.08
C PRO A 591 -25.86 -13.73 29.27
N SER A 592 -26.26 -13.91 30.52
CA SER A 592 -27.66 -14.17 30.86
C SER A 592 -28.50 -12.94 30.53
N LEU A 593 -29.68 -13.16 29.95
CA LEU A 593 -30.66 -12.10 29.69
C LEU A 593 -31.06 -11.39 31.00
N ASP A 594 -31.17 -10.08 30.95
CA ASP A 594 -31.61 -9.27 32.05
C ASP A 594 -33.16 -9.40 32.22
N ARG A 595 -33.66 -9.08 33.42
CA ARG A 595 -35.09 -8.97 33.68
C ARG A 595 -35.56 -7.54 33.48
N MET A 596 -36.66 -7.35 32.75
CA MET A 596 -37.30 -6.06 32.62
C MET A 596 -37.69 -5.47 33.98
N GLY A 597 -37.26 -4.22 34.28
CA GLY A 597 -37.51 -3.59 35.58
C GLY A 597 -36.65 -4.13 36.73
N GLY A 598 -35.78 -5.09 36.53
CA GLY A 598 -34.88 -5.67 37.53
C GLY A 598 -33.81 -4.67 38.02
N GLY A 599 -33.43 -4.81 39.32
CA GLY A 599 -32.39 -3.95 39.90
C GLY A 599 -30.95 -4.29 39.45
N ASP A 600 -30.77 -5.45 38.82
CA ASP A 600 -29.41 -5.98 38.51
C ASP A 600 -28.67 -5.17 37.45
N TRP A 601 -29.34 -4.72 36.42
CA TRP A 601 -28.80 -3.81 35.41
C TRP A 601 -28.42 -2.48 36.04
N ARG A 602 -29.30 -1.89 36.87
CA ARG A 602 -29.02 -0.63 37.59
C ARG A 602 -27.82 -0.76 38.54
N LYS A 603 -27.66 -1.89 39.23
CA LYS A 603 -26.53 -2.19 40.11
C LYS A 603 -25.22 -2.36 39.32
N ARG A 604 -25.24 -3.03 38.15
CA ARG A 604 -24.06 -3.15 37.26
C ARG A 604 -23.66 -1.78 36.69
N LYS A 605 -24.64 -1.00 36.20
CA LYS A 605 -24.40 0.36 35.72
C LYS A 605 -23.86 1.30 36.83
N ALA A 606 -24.36 1.18 38.04
CA ALA A 606 -23.88 1.97 39.20
C ALA A 606 -22.46 1.56 39.63
N ARG A 607 -22.13 0.27 39.63
CA ARG A 607 -20.77 -0.24 39.89
C ARG A 607 -19.77 0.24 38.85
N ALA A 608 -20.11 0.14 37.57
CA ALA A 608 -19.30 0.65 36.49
C ALA A 608 -19.08 2.17 36.61
N ARG A 609 -20.13 2.95 36.87
CA ARG A 609 -20.02 4.40 37.09
C ARG A 609 -19.14 4.75 38.31
N LYS A 610 -19.18 3.95 39.38
CA LYS A 610 -18.31 4.17 40.56
C LYS A 610 -16.85 3.92 40.19
N ALA A 611 -16.52 2.81 39.51
CA ALA A 611 -15.18 2.50 39.08
C ALA A 611 -14.63 3.58 38.12
N VAL A 612 -15.44 4.05 37.16
CA VAL A 612 -15.07 5.15 36.25
C VAL A 612 -14.80 6.45 37.03
N ARG A 613 -15.58 6.76 38.07
CA ARG A 613 -15.34 7.97 38.90
C ARG A 613 -14.03 7.87 39.69
N GLU A 614 -13.68 6.69 40.20
CA GLU A 614 -12.42 6.45 40.94
C GLU A 614 -11.22 6.66 40.02
N ILE A 615 -11.27 6.08 38.80
CA ILE A 615 -10.24 6.26 37.76
C ILE A 615 -10.16 7.75 37.32
N ALA A 616 -11.31 8.39 37.13
CA ALA A 616 -11.36 9.80 36.74
C ALA A 616 -10.76 10.70 37.83
N ALA A 617 -10.98 10.42 39.12
CA ALA A 617 -10.41 11.19 40.23
C ALA A 617 -8.87 11.08 40.28
N GLU A 618 -8.29 9.91 39.99
CA GLU A 618 -6.83 9.76 39.89
C GLU A 618 -6.25 10.52 38.68
N LEU A 619 -6.92 10.42 37.52
CA LEU A 619 -6.52 11.14 36.31
C LEU A 619 -6.62 12.67 36.49
N ILE A 620 -7.66 13.17 37.14
CA ILE A 620 -7.80 14.60 37.46
C ILE A 620 -6.65 15.10 38.35
N LYS A 621 -6.22 14.31 39.34
CA LYS A 621 -5.06 14.65 40.17
C LYS A 621 -3.78 14.75 39.35
N LEU A 622 -3.55 13.77 38.45
CA LEU A 622 -2.39 13.75 37.57
C LEU A 622 -2.42 14.96 36.63
N TYR A 623 -3.59 15.23 36.03
CA TYR A 623 -3.80 16.36 35.14
C TYR A 623 -3.56 17.71 35.83
N ALA A 624 -4.08 17.89 37.05
CA ALA A 624 -3.84 19.11 37.83
C ALA A 624 -2.36 19.29 38.19
N ALA A 625 -1.64 18.22 38.49
CA ALA A 625 -0.20 18.25 38.73
C ALA A 625 0.58 18.70 37.47
N ARG A 626 0.19 18.20 36.29
CA ARG A 626 0.81 18.57 34.98
C ARG A 626 0.55 20.04 34.64
N GLN A 627 -0.68 20.50 34.79
CA GLN A 627 -1.06 21.91 34.53
C GLN A 627 -0.24 22.88 35.41
N ALA A 628 0.16 22.46 36.59
CA ALA A 628 0.98 23.25 37.51
C ALA A 628 2.49 23.15 37.22
N THR A 629 2.91 22.22 36.37
CA THR A 629 4.33 21.94 36.03
C THR A 629 4.68 22.61 34.70
N LYS A 630 5.84 23.28 34.66
CA LYS A 630 6.40 23.78 33.40
C LYS A 630 7.26 22.71 32.76
N GLY A 631 6.83 22.23 31.60
CA GLY A 631 7.57 21.35 30.71
C GLY A 631 8.50 22.11 29.76
N HIS A 632 9.04 21.44 28.79
CA HIS A 632 9.79 21.99 27.70
C HIS A 632 8.83 22.30 26.54
N ALA A 633 8.81 23.52 26.04
CA ALA A 633 8.08 23.87 24.82
C ALA A 633 9.03 23.70 23.63
N PHE A 634 8.75 22.73 22.77
CA PHE A 634 9.56 22.47 21.59
C PHE A 634 9.44 23.58 20.55
N GLY A 635 10.51 23.81 19.78
CA GLY A 635 10.52 24.82 18.73
C GLY A 635 9.62 24.46 17.53
N PRO A 636 9.38 25.40 16.61
CA PRO A 636 8.64 25.13 15.37
C PRO A 636 9.42 24.15 14.47
N ASP A 637 8.74 23.56 13.49
CA ASP A 637 9.33 22.59 12.58
C ASP A 637 10.53 23.15 11.80
N THR A 638 11.64 22.41 11.86
CA THR A 638 12.86 22.72 11.15
C THR A 638 12.77 22.33 9.66
N ALA A 639 13.74 22.75 8.85
CA ALA A 639 13.85 22.26 7.46
C ALA A 639 14.02 20.74 7.40
N TRP A 640 14.75 20.15 8.33
CA TRP A 640 14.95 18.70 8.42
C TRP A 640 13.67 17.94 8.80
N GLN A 641 12.82 18.55 9.66
CA GLN A 641 11.51 17.96 9.96
C GLN A 641 10.65 17.84 8.69
N ARG A 642 10.61 18.88 7.88
CA ARG A 642 9.87 18.90 6.61
C ARG A 642 10.45 17.91 5.59
N GLU A 643 11.76 17.75 5.55
CA GLU A 643 12.43 16.77 4.70
C GLU A 643 12.10 15.33 5.12
N LEU A 644 12.12 15.04 6.44
CA LEU A 644 11.69 13.74 6.98
C LEU A 644 10.24 13.43 6.62
N GLU A 645 9.35 14.41 6.74
CA GLU A 645 7.92 14.25 6.44
C GLU A 645 7.68 14.09 4.95
N GLY A 646 8.36 14.86 4.11
CA GLY A 646 8.31 14.73 2.65
C GLY A 646 8.91 13.42 2.09
N ALA A 647 9.78 12.77 2.85
CA ALA A 647 10.34 11.45 2.51
C ALA A 647 9.44 10.26 2.94
N PHE A 648 8.23 10.54 3.41
CA PHE A 648 7.27 9.47 3.74
C PHE A 648 6.74 8.82 2.46
N ALA A 649 6.88 7.50 2.35
CA ALA A 649 6.57 6.75 1.14
C ALA A 649 5.06 6.56 0.85
N TYR A 650 4.19 7.05 1.74
CA TYR A 650 2.74 6.91 1.66
C TYR A 650 2.06 8.26 1.76
N VAL A 651 0.83 8.33 1.25
CA VAL A 651 -0.01 9.51 1.46
C VAL A 651 -0.69 9.40 2.81
N GLU A 652 -0.55 10.44 3.64
CA GLU A 652 -1.18 10.48 4.94
C GLU A 652 -2.69 10.58 4.82
N THR A 653 -3.39 9.83 5.66
CA THR A 653 -4.83 10.02 5.80
C THR A 653 -5.11 11.34 6.53
N PRO A 654 -6.28 11.97 6.29
CA PRO A 654 -6.64 13.20 6.97
C PRO A 654 -6.62 13.10 8.49
N ASP A 655 -6.99 11.93 9.04
CA ASP A 655 -6.90 11.69 10.49
C ASP A 655 -5.45 11.64 10.98
N GLN A 656 -4.53 11.10 10.16
CA GLN A 656 -3.10 11.12 10.47
C GLN A 656 -2.56 12.53 10.48
N LEU A 657 -2.87 13.35 9.45
CA LEU A 657 -2.45 14.75 9.37
C LEU A 657 -2.98 15.57 10.55
N THR A 658 -4.26 15.43 10.87
CA THR A 658 -4.88 16.08 12.04
C THR A 658 -4.19 15.66 13.34
N THR A 659 -3.93 14.36 13.50
CA THR A 659 -3.25 13.83 14.70
C THR A 659 -1.80 14.31 14.80
N ILE A 660 -1.06 14.37 13.69
CA ILE A 660 0.30 14.92 13.63
C ILE A 660 0.29 16.40 14.05
N ALA A 661 -0.63 17.20 13.50
CA ALA A 661 -0.77 18.60 13.84
C ALA A 661 -1.13 18.80 15.33
N ASP A 662 -2.02 17.96 15.88
CA ASP A 662 -2.39 17.98 17.29
C ASP A 662 -1.19 17.66 18.19
N VAL A 663 -0.42 16.61 17.88
CA VAL A 663 0.78 16.22 18.63
C VAL A 663 1.83 17.33 18.61
N LYS A 664 2.11 17.89 17.44
CA LYS A 664 3.07 19.00 17.32
C LYS A 664 2.65 20.23 18.12
N ARG A 665 1.37 20.60 18.04
CA ARG A 665 0.80 21.73 18.79
C ARG A 665 0.93 21.51 20.29
N ASP A 666 0.67 20.30 20.80
CA ASP A 666 0.82 19.99 22.22
C ASP A 666 2.28 20.05 22.66
N MET A 667 3.22 19.53 21.87
CA MET A 667 4.66 19.60 22.14
C MET A 667 5.20 21.05 22.18
N GLU A 668 4.59 21.97 21.44
CA GLU A 668 4.97 23.38 21.39
C GLU A 668 4.43 24.19 22.60
N GLN A 669 3.62 23.57 23.47
CA GLN A 669 3.10 24.21 24.69
C GLN A 669 4.06 24.04 25.87
N VAL A 670 3.95 24.97 26.85
CA VAL A 670 4.74 24.90 28.09
C VAL A 670 4.25 23.77 29.02
N VAL A 671 2.98 23.36 28.89
CA VAL A 671 2.41 22.25 29.66
C VAL A 671 2.84 20.93 29.03
N PRO A 672 3.43 19.98 29.79
CA PRO A 672 3.85 18.71 29.20
C PRO A 672 2.71 17.96 28.50
N MET A 673 2.90 17.47 27.30
CA MET A 673 1.91 16.69 26.54
C MET A 673 1.56 15.36 27.22
N ASP A 674 0.29 14.96 27.24
CA ASP A 674 -0.17 13.59 27.53
C ASP A 674 -1.28 13.19 26.57
N ARG A 675 -0.88 12.82 25.36
CA ARG A 675 -1.81 12.47 24.31
C ARG A 675 -1.86 10.96 24.08
N LEU A 676 -3.08 10.47 23.92
CA LEU A 676 -3.34 9.10 23.52
C LEU A 676 -3.78 9.08 22.05
N VAL A 677 -3.03 8.38 21.21
CA VAL A 677 -3.38 8.13 19.81
C VAL A 677 -3.99 6.73 19.68
N CYS A 678 -5.26 6.69 19.32
CA CYS A 678 -6.02 5.46 19.08
C CYS A 678 -6.20 5.23 17.59
N GLY A 679 -6.01 4.00 17.12
CA GLY A 679 -6.24 3.62 15.74
C GLY A 679 -6.01 2.12 15.57
N ASP A 680 -6.70 1.48 14.63
CA ASP A 680 -6.53 0.04 14.39
C ASP A 680 -5.10 -0.29 13.93
N VAL A 681 -4.74 -1.56 13.91
CA VAL A 681 -3.43 -2.02 13.42
C VAL A 681 -3.26 -1.63 11.95
N GLY A 682 -2.11 -1.04 11.60
CA GLY A 682 -1.83 -0.59 10.25
C GLY A 682 -2.38 0.80 9.88
N TYR A 683 -2.92 1.58 10.83
CA TYR A 683 -3.39 2.95 10.60
C TYR A 683 -2.27 4.02 10.69
N GLY A 684 -1.01 3.63 10.69
CA GLY A 684 0.12 4.55 10.64
C GLY A 684 0.47 5.24 11.96
N LYS A 685 0.04 4.73 13.12
CA LYS A 685 0.40 5.29 14.44
C LYS A 685 1.91 5.46 14.64
N THR A 686 2.71 4.54 14.13
CA THR A 686 4.18 4.57 14.24
C THR A 686 4.78 5.77 13.53
N GLU A 687 4.24 6.20 12.40
CA GLU A 687 4.72 7.38 11.69
C GLU A 687 4.53 8.65 12.52
N ILE A 688 3.42 8.77 13.24
CA ILE A 688 3.18 9.89 14.16
C ILE A 688 4.24 9.91 15.26
N ALA A 689 4.58 8.73 15.81
CA ALA A 689 5.62 8.59 16.81
C ALA A 689 7.01 8.95 16.26
N VAL A 690 7.33 8.55 15.03
CA VAL A 690 8.58 8.91 14.34
C VAL A 690 8.70 10.43 14.18
N ARG A 691 7.66 11.12 13.70
CA ARG A 691 7.68 12.58 13.53
C ARG A 691 7.80 13.31 14.86
N ALA A 692 7.08 12.89 15.89
CA ALA A 692 7.17 13.47 17.23
C ALA A 692 8.57 13.28 17.84
N ALA A 693 9.16 12.08 17.72
CA ALA A 693 10.49 11.80 18.21
C ALA A 693 11.56 12.64 17.49
N PHE A 694 11.44 12.78 16.19
CA PHE A 694 12.37 13.60 15.41
C PHE A 694 12.31 15.07 15.83
N LYS A 695 11.12 15.62 16.02
CA LYS A 695 10.92 16.99 16.55
C LYS A 695 11.61 17.19 17.90
N ALA A 696 11.51 16.20 18.80
CA ALA A 696 12.15 16.28 20.10
C ALA A 696 13.70 16.25 19.99
N VAL A 697 14.24 15.39 19.11
CA VAL A 697 15.69 15.28 18.87
C VAL A 697 16.23 16.56 18.22
N GLN A 698 15.50 17.19 17.30
CA GLN A 698 15.89 18.43 16.66
C GLN A 698 16.04 19.59 17.68
N ASP A 699 15.35 19.51 18.80
CA ASP A 699 15.43 20.47 19.90
C ASP A 699 16.45 20.05 20.99
N GLY A 700 17.28 19.06 20.69
CA GLY A 700 18.37 18.55 21.55
C GLY A 700 17.90 17.68 22.73
N LYS A 701 16.66 17.16 22.70
CA LYS A 701 16.10 16.28 23.73
C LYS A 701 16.25 14.81 23.35
N GLN A 702 16.37 13.97 24.38
CA GLN A 702 16.37 12.52 24.22
C GLN A 702 14.93 11.96 24.24
N VAL A 703 14.74 10.84 23.55
CA VAL A 703 13.44 10.17 23.40
C VAL A 703 13.53 8.72 23.87
N ALA A 704 12.55 8.30 24.68
CA ALA A 704 12.40 6.91 25.10
C ALA A 704 11.14 6.30 24.46
N VAL A 705 11.30 5.21 23.70
CA VAL A 705 10.19 4.46 23.08
C VAL A 705 10.01 3.14 23.84
N LEU A 706 8.91 3.04 24.58
CA LEU A 706 8.57 1.85 25.38
C LEU A 706 7.61 0.95 24.62
N VAL A 707 7.97 -0.32 24.51
CA VAL A 707 7.16 -1.35 23.87
C VAL A 707 7.06 -2.61 24.76
N PRO A 708 5.96 -3.39 24.68
CA PRO A 708 5.72 -4.48 25.63
C PRO A 708 6.57 -5.74 25.39
N THR A 709 7.08 -5.95 24.17
CA THR A 709 7.81 -7.18 23.81
C THR A 709 9.15 -6.89 23.12
N THR A 710 10.08 -7.82 23.23
CA THR A 710 11.40 -7.72 22.57
C THR A 710 11.31 -7.74 21.06
N LEU A 711 10.31 -8.41 20.47
CA LEU A 711 10.07 -8.40 19.03
C LEU A 711 9.64 -7.01 18.55
N LEU A 712 8.75 -6.34 19.31
CA LEU A 712 8.37 -4.96 18.99
C LEU A 712 9.54 -3.99 19.17
N VAL A 713 10.47 -4.24 20.12
CA VAL A 713 11.71 -3.43 20.18
C VAL A 713 12.47 -3.50 18.87
N GLN A 714 12.68 -4.69 18.34
CA GLN A 714 13.41 -4.86 17.07
C GLN A 714 12.69 -4.20 15.91
N GLN A 715 11.36 -4.37 15.82
CA GLN A 715 10.55 -3.77 14.76
C GLN A 715 10.59 -2.24 14.82
N HIS A 716 10.36 -1.64 15.99
CA HIS A 716 10.42 -0.18 16.11
C HIS A 716 11.85 0.34 15.94
N PHE A 717 12.86 -0.35 16.46
CA PHE A 717 14.26 0.02 16.28
C PHE A 717 14.60 0.10 14.79
N GLN A 718 14.22 -0.91 14.01
CA GLN A 718 14.44 -0.94 12.59
C GLN A 718 13.70 0.22 11.89
N THR A 719 12.40 0.42 12.17
CA THR A 719 11.61 1.49 11.56
C THR A 719 12.20 2.88 11.84
N PHE A 720 12.58 3.15 13.10
CA PHE A 720 13.18 4.44 13.46
C PHE A 720 14.56 4.64 12.81
N THR A 721 15.37 3.58 12.76
CA THR A 721 16.69 3.62 12.12
C THR A 721 16.57 3.88 10.62
N GLU A 722 15.67 3.19 9.94
CA GLU A 722 15.42 3.39 8.50
C GLU A 722 14.91 4.81 8.21
N ARG A 723 13.96 5.31 9.00
CA ARG A 723 13.40 6.67 8.80
C ARG A 723 14.39 7.78 9.11
N TYR A 724 15.37 7.53 9.97
CA TYR A 724 16.39 8.53 10.34
C TYR A 724 17.73 8.32 9.65
N ALA A 725 17.85 7.36 8.72
CA ALA A 725 19.12 7.02 8.07
C ALA A 725 19.82 8.21 7.37
N GLY A 726 19.04 9.20 6.89
CA GLY A 726 19.55 10.43 6.27
C GLY A 726 19.91 11.57 7.23
N PHE A 727 19.75 11.36 8.56
CA PHE A 727 19.88 12.43 9.55
C PHE A 727 20.88 12.04 10.65
N PRO A 728 21.54 13.00 11.29
CA PRO A 728 22.51 12.73 12.37
C PRO A 728 21.80 12.39 13.69
N VAL A 729 20.96 11.36 13.68
CA VAL A 729 20.18 10.88 14.84
C VAL A 729 20.63 9.47 15.19
N LYS A 730 21.10 9.28 16.42
CA LYS A 730 21.54 7.97 16.91
C LYS A 730 20.41 7.25 17.61
N VAL A 731 19.93 6.17 17.00
CA VAL A 731 18.95 5.26 17.58
C VAL A 731 19.65 4.08 18.24
N ALA A 732 19.22 3.68 19.44
CA ALA A 732 19.73 2.50 20.14
C ALA A 732 18.58 1.62 20.65
N ALA A 733 18.84 0.33 20.83
CA ALA A 733 17.88 -0.61 21.41
C ALA A 733 18.32 -1.05 22.82
N LEU A 734 17.34 -1.28 23.71
CA LEU A 734 17.60 -1.83 25.04
C LEU A 734 16.60 -2.94 25.38
N SER A 735 16.98 -4.18 25.07
CA SER A 735 16.18 -5.38 25.33
C SER A 735 17.06 -6.52 25.83
N ARG A 736 16.46 -7.69 26.07
CA ARG A 736 17.22 -8.88 26.47
C ARG A 736 18.00 -9.53 25.31
N PHE A 737 17.85 -9.08 24.10
CA PHE A 737 18.58 -9.60 22.94
C PHE A 737 19.94 -8.92 22.74
N GLN A 738 20.19 -7.76 23.35
CA GLN A 738 21.49 -7.14 23.34
C GLN A 738 22.45 -7.86 24.28
N THR A 739 23.71 -7.90 23.90
CA THR A 739 24.80 -8.35 24.76
C THR A 739 25.01 -7.39 25.95
N ASP A 740 25.64 -7.84 27.01
CA ASP A 740 25.91 -6.98 28.18
C ASP A 740 26.81 -5.79 27.83
N THR A 741 27.64 -5.91 26.80
CA THR A 741 28.50 -4.84 26.28
C THR A 741 27.68 -3.78 25.56
N GLU A 742 26.86 -4.17 24.61
CA GLU A 742 25.97 -3.26 23.88
C GLU A 742 24.98 -2.54 24.79
N ALA A 743 24.40 -3.27 25.76
CA ALA A 743 23.53 -2.69 26.76
C ALA A 743 24.23 -1.62 27.61
N ARG A 744 25.50 -1.88 28.00
CA ARG A 744 26.31 -0.92 28.77
C ARG A 744 26.64 0.31 27.93
N GLU A 745 27.07 0.14 26.68
CA GLU A 745 27.35 1.23 25.77
C GLU A 745 26.11 2.11 25.54
N THR A 746 24.94 1.49 25.40
CA THR A 746 23.66 2.21 25.28
C THR A 746 23.36 3.03 26.53
N LEU A 747 23.50 2.44 27.73
CA LEU A 747 23.28 3.14 29.01
C LEU A 747 24.26 4.31 29.21
N GLU A 748 25.55 4.10 28.94
CA GLU A 748 26.54 5.18 28.99
C GLU A 748 26.25 6.25 27.93
N GLY A 749 25.79 5.86 26.72
CA GLY A 749 25.40 6.78 25.66
C GLY A 749 24.20 7.66 26.05
N LEU A 750 23.20 7.08 26.74
CA LEU A 750 22.05 7.85 27.25
C LEU A 750 22.49 8.87 28.30
N GLN A 751 23.36 8.45 29.25
CA GLN A 751 23.86 9.33 30.30
C GLN A 751 24.73 10.45 29.76
N ARG A 752 25.54 10.21 28.73
CA ARG A 752 26.37 11.23 28.06
C ARG A 752 25.58 12.10 27.09
N GLY A 753 24.40 11.67 26.61
CA GLY A 753 23.58 12.32 25.60
C GLY A 753 24.12 12.11 24.18
N THR A 754 24.79 10.96 23.92
CA THR A 754 25.26 10.55 22.58
C THR A 754 24.28 9.60 21.90
N VAL A 755 23.25 9.13 22.61
CA VAL A 755 22.11 8.39 22.08
C VAL A 755 20.90 9.30 22.16
N ASP A 756 20.24 9.57 21.02
CA ASP A 756 19.12 10.49 20.92
C ASP A 756 17.78 9.77 21.15
N VAL A 757 17.61 8.60 20.55
CA VAL A 757 16.39 7.80 20.66
C VAL A 757 16.75 6.41 21.15
N VAL A 758 16.07 5.95 22.19
CA VAL A 758 16.21 4.57 22.68
C VAL A 758 14.90 3.83 22.63
N VAL A 759 14.89 2.66 21.98
CA VAL A 759 13.74 1.76 21.92
C VAL A 759 13.95 0.59 22.85
N GLY A 760 13.01 0.35 23.78
CA GLY A 760 13.19 -0.74 24.72
C GLY A 760 11.91 -1.22 25.39
N THR A 761 12.06 -2.33 26.13
CA THR A 761 10.98 -2.87 26.97
C THR A 761 10.91 -2.13 28.32
N HIS A 762 10.12 -2.66 29.26
CA HIS A 762 10.08 -2.18 30.66
C HIS A 762 11.48 -2.01 31.31
N ARG A 763 12.55 -2.57 30.75
CA ARG A 763 13.92 -2.35 31.16
C ARG A 763 14.32 -0.87 31.14
N LEU A 764 13.73 -0.06 30.26
CA LEU A 764 13.92 1.40 30.23
C LEU A 764 13.40 2.12 31.47
N LEU A 765 12.52 1.48 32.26
CA LEU A 765 11.97 2.03 33.50
C LEU A 765 12.79 1.63 34.73
N ALA A 766 13.88 0.86 34.57
CA ALA A 766 14.76 0.47 35.62
C ALA A 766 15.57 1.66 36.18
N LYS A 767 15.91 1.62 37.47
CA LYS A 767 16.63 2.72 38.15
C LYS A 767 18.04 2.97 37.60
N GLU A 768 18.58 2.01 36.88
CA GLU A 768 19.91 2.06 36.27
C GLU A 768 19.94 2.89 34.95
N VAL A 769 18.77 3.22 34.39
CA VAL A 769 18.66 4.00 33.17
C VAL A 769 18.56 5.48 33.53
N GLU A 770 19.62 6.21 33.23
CA GLU A 770 19.69 7.65 33.44
C GLU A 770 19.81 8.34 32.11
N PHE A 771 18.91 9.31 31.84
CA PHE A 771 18.95 10.16 30.67
C PHE A 771 19.64 11.49 31.04
N LYS A 772 20.40 12.04 30.08
CA LYS A 772 20.98 13.35 30.23
C LYS A 772 19.90 14.44 30.18
N ASP A 773 18.99 14.35 29.23
CA ASP A 773 17.90 15.33 29.01
C ASP A 773 16.71 14.69 28.26
N LEU A 774 15.89 13.92 28.97
CA LEU A 774 14.71 13.26 28.42
C LEU A 774 13.59 14.28 28.18
N GLY A 775 13.14 14.44 26.94
CA GLY A 775 12.06 15.36 26.55
C GLY A 775 10.76 14.67 26.16
N LEU A 776 10.82 13.45 25.62
CA LEU A 776 9.64 12.72 25.14
C LEU A 776 9.69 11.24 25.51
N VAL A 777 8.55 10.71 25.97
CA VAL A 777 8.32 9.28 26.17
C VAL A 777 7.19 8.82 25.25
N ILE A 778 7.48 7.86 24.40
CA ILE A 778 6.51 7.21 23.53
C ILE A 778 6.18 5.84 24.11
N VAL A 779 4.90 5.52 24.26
CA VAL A 779 4.44 4.24 24.84
C VAL A 779 3.53 3.54 23.85
N ASP A 780 3.95 2.39 23.34
CA ASP A 780 3.10 1.58 22.47
C ASP A 780 2.41 0.48 23.30
N GLU A 781 1.11 0.24 23.01
CA GLU A 781 0.30 -0.79 23.69
C GLU A 781 0.32 -0.65 25.24
N GLU A 782 0.09 0.55 25.76
CA GLU A 782 0.14 0.88 27.22
C GLU A 782 -0.63 -0.12 28.10
N GLN A 783 -1.72 -0.69 27.61
CA GLN A 783 -2.55 -1.65 28.35
C GLN A 783 -1.82 -2.95 28.70
N ARG A 784 -0.75 -3.30 28.01
CA ARG A 784 0.03 -4.52 28.23
C ARG A 784 1.08 -4.40 29.34
N PHE A 785 1.31 -3.20 29.89
CA PHE A 785 2.26 -2.98 30.98
C PHE A 785 1.66 -3.33 32.35
N GLY A 786 2.47 -3.93 33.23
CA GLY A 786 2.09 -4.27 34.60
C GLY A 786 1.90 -3.04 35.50
N VAL A 787 1.30 -3.23 36.67
CA VAL A 787 0.94 -2.15 37.62
C VAL A 787 2.16 -1.32 38.04
N GLU A 788 3.28 -1.97 38.37
CA GLU A 788 4.53 -1.28 38.81
C GLU A 788 5.10 -0.40 37.67
N HIS A 789 5.05 -0.89 36.43
CA HIS A 789 5.51 -0.14 35.27
C HIS A 789 4.61 1.08 35.00
N LYS A 790 3.30 0.94 35.20
CA LYS A 790 2.35 2.05 35.07
C LYS A 790 2.58 3.14 36.12
N GLU A 791 2.98 2.78 37.32
CA GLU A 791 3.35 3.75 38.36
C GLU A 791 4.65 4.49 38.05
N ALA A 792 5.65 3.80 37.51
CA ALA A 792 6.88 4.45 37.01
C ALA A 792 6.58 5.44 35.87
N LEU A 793 5.74 5.05 34.92
CA LEU A 793 5.25 5.92 33.82
C LEU A 793 4.45 7.12 34.35
N LYS A 794 3.61 6.94 35.38
CA LYS A 794 2.87 8.04 36.00
C LYS A 794 3.81 9.11 36.57
N ARG A 795 4.96 8.74 37.12
CA ARG A 795 5.98 9.68 37.61
C ARG A 795 6.67 10.45 36.49
N MET A 796 6.99 9.80 35.38
CA MET A 796 7.59 10.46 34.22
C MET A 796 6.61 11.44 33.56
N ARG A 797 5.33 11.10 33.52
CA ARG A 797 4.26 11.93 32.93
C ARG A 797 4.11 13.33 33.54
N VAL A 798 4.66 13.62 34.69
CA VAL A 798 4.50 14.93 35.34
C VAL A 798 5.40 15.97 34.68
N ASN A 799 6.61 15.60 34.25
CA ASN A 799 7.66 16.54 33.83
C ASN A 799 8.10 16.38 32.36
N VAL A 800 7.68 15.32 31.68
CA VAL A 800 8.10 14.96 30.31
C VAL A 800 6.88 14.77 29.44
N ASP A 801 6.97 15.10 28.17
CA ASP A 801 5.92 14.84 27.20
C ASP A 801 5.71 13.34 27.02
N VAL A 802 4.45 12.91 26.95
CA VAL A 802 4.09 11.50 26.77
C VAL A 802 3.11 11.35 25.62
N LEU A 803 3.52 10.55 24.65
CA LEU A 803 2.69 10.09 23.54
C LEU A 803 2.39 8.61 23.71
N ALA A 804 1.15 8.25 24.01
CA ALA A 804 0.73 6.87 24.10
C ALA A 804 -0.01 6.43 22.83
N MET A 805 0.22 5.20 22.39
CA MET A 805 -0.45 4.61 21.23
C MET A 805 -1.21 3.35 21.63
N SER A 806 -2.39 3.12 21.03
CA SER A 806 -3.20 1.93 21.25
C SER A 806 -3.83 1.43 19.96
N ALA A 807 -3.76 0.11 19.72
CA ALA A 807 -4.44 -0.54 18.59
C ALA A 807 -5.92 -0.86 18.87
N THR A 808 -6.36 -0.77 20.13
CA THR A 808 -7.76 -1.03 20.47
C THR A 808 -8.58 0.25 20.32
N PRO A 809 -9.58 0.28 19.41
CA PRO A 809 -10.47 1.42 19.32
C PRO A 809 -11.27 1.56 20.62
N ILE A 810 -11.21 2.72 21.24
CA ILE A 810 -12.03 3.01 22.43
C ILE A 810 -13.45 3.30 21.96
N PRO A 811 -14.50 2.61 22.48
CA PRO A 811 -15.87 2.91 22.11
C PRO A 811 -16.21 4.39 22.38
N ARG A 812 -16.95 5.04 21.47
CA ARG A 812 -17.32 6.46 21.54
C ARG A 812 -17.83 6.94 22.92
N THR A 813 -18.56 6.10 23.63
CA THR A 813 -19.07 6.39 24.99
C THR A 813 -17.98 6.47 26.06
N LEU A 814 -16.90 5.70 25.90
CA LEU A 814 -15.73 5.80 26.80
C LEU A 814 -14.85 6.98 26.41
N GLU A 815 -14.77 7.27 25.11
CA GLU A 815 -14.13 8.44 24.53
C GLU A 815 -14.69 9.74 25.12
N MET A 816 -16.02 9.90 25.14
CA MET A 816 -16.70 11.06 25.71
C MET A 816 -16.55 11.17 27.25
N ALA A 817 -16.31 10.04 27.95
CA ALA A 817 -16.10 10.07 29.41
C ALA A 817 -14.66 10.43 29.80
N VAL A 818 -13.70 10.24 28.88
CA VAL A 818 -12.27 10.53 29.07
C VAL A 818 -11.87 11.86 28.41
N THR A 819 -12.62 12.32 27.41
CA THR A 819 -12.41 13.62 26.76
C THR A 819 -12.55 14.77 27.77
N GLY A 820 -11.48 15.51 27.98
CA GLY A 820 -11.38 16.57 28.99
C GLY A 820 -10.52 16.20 30.20
N ILE A 821 -10.11 14.91 30.34
CA ILE A 821 -9.18 14.44 31.39
C ILE A 821 -7.82 14.09 30.79
N ARG A 822 -7.78 13.58 29.55
CA ARG A 822 -6.57 13.27 28.78
C ARG A 822 -6.82 13.64 27.32
N GLU A 823 -5.85 14.22 26.65
CA GLU A 823 -5.96 14.55 25.25
C GLU A 823 -5.92 13.28 24.39
N MET A 824 -6.80 13.19 23.40
CA MET A 824 -6.93 12.01 22.59
C MET A 824 -7.17 12.35 21.13
N SER A 825 -6.45 11.65 20.25
CA SER A 825 -6.68 11.67 18.81
C SER A 825 -7.03 10.27 18.33
N THR A 826 -8.04 10.18 17.47
CA THR A 826 -8.49 8.89 16.93
C THR A 826 -8.28 8.85 15.43
N ILE A 827 -7.45 7.92 14.97
CA ILE A 827 -7.28 7.60 13.55
C ILE A 827 -8.35 6.58 13.18
N ALA A 828 -9.41 7.04 12.55
CA ALA A 828 -10.56 6.21 12.16
C ALA A 828 -10.55 5.84 10.67
N THR A 829 -9.83 6.61 9.84
CA THR A 829 -9.71 6.39 8.41
C THR A 829 -8.55 5.44 8.13
N PRO A 830 -8.80 4.25 7.54
CA PRO A 830 -7.72 3.37 7.12
C PRO A 830 -6.96 4.00 5.94
N PRO A 831 -5.65 3.71 5.79
CA PRO A 831 -4.93 4.02 4.56
C PRO A 831 -5.64 3.41 3.35
N GLU A 832 -5.61 4.08 2.20
CA GLU A 832 -6.31 3.64 0.98
C GLU A 832 -5.96 2.21 0.56
N GLU A 833 -4.77 1.78 0.85
CA GLU A 833 -4.25 0.46 0.49
C GLU A 833 -4.78 -0.70 1.35
N ARG A 834 -5.53 -0.42 2.41
CA ARG A 834 -6.09 -1.47 3.29
C ARG A 834 -7.41 -2.01 2.75
N HIS A 835 -7.36 -3.20 2.12
CA HIS A 835 -8.56 -3.91 1.66
C HIS A 835 -9.24 -4.73 2.76
N PRO A 836 -10.58 -4.92 2.69
CA PRO A 836 -11.28 -5.86 3.56
C PRO A 836 -10.82 -7.29 3.28
N VAL A 837 -10.68 -8.09 4.34
CA VAL A 837 -10.35 -9.51 4.25
C VAL A 837 -11.62 -10.32 3.98
N LEU A 838 -11.62 -11.11 2.91
CA LEU A 838 -12.67 -12.09 2.68
C LEU A 838 -12.55 -13.19 3.73
N THR A 839 -13.60 -13.33 4.56
CA THR A 839 -13.61 -14.31 5.62
C THR A 839 -14.50 -15.48 5.23
N PHE A 840 -13.96 -16.68 5.22
CA PHE A 840 -14.67 -17.92 5.04
C PHE A 840 -14.73 -18.70 6.36
N ALA A 841 -15.92 -19.17 6.73
CA ALA A 841 -16.13 -20.02 7.89
C ALA A 841 -16.93 -21.26 7.48
N GLY A 842 -16.33 -22.44 7.65
CA GLY A 842 -16.95 -23.70 7.24
C GLY A 842 -16.20 -24.91 7.78
N PRO A 843 -16.62 -26.15 7.44
CA PRO A 843 -15.87 -27.36 7.72
C PRO A 843 -14.49 -27.32 7.08
N TYR A 844 -13.51 -27.98 7.71
CA TYR A 844 -12.17 -28.09 7.13
C TYR A 844 -12.21 -28.88 5.81
N ASP A 845 -11.77 -28.25 4.75
CA ASP A 845 -11.62 -28.84 3.41
C ASP A 845 -10.20 -28.61 2.89
N GLU A 846 -9.52 -29.68 2.50
CA GLU A 846 -8.13 -29.63 2.06
C GLU A 846 -7.99 -28.89 0.73
N GLY A 847 -8.94 -29.06 -0.19
CA GLY A 847 -8.93 -28.37 -1.48
C GLY A 847 -9.04 -26.85 -1.33
N GLN A 848 -9.93 -26.38 -0.44
CA GLN A 848 -10.06 -24.96 -0.14
C GLN A 848 -8.81 -24.37 0.53
N VAL A 849 -8.17 -25.12 1.44
CA VAL A 849 -6.93 -24.68 2.08
C VAL A 849 -5.80 -24.58 1.05
N VAL A 850 -5.64 -25.58 0.18
CA VAL A 850 -4.64 -25.56 -0.90
C VAL A 850 -4.89 -24.39 -1.85
N ALA A 851 -6.14 -24.19 -2.28
CA ALA A 851 -6.51 -23.08 -3.17
C ALA A 851 -6.20 -21.71 -2.51
N ALA A 852 -6.53 -21.55 -1.23
CA ALA A 852 -6.24 -20.31 -0.50
C ALA A 852 -4.72 -20.05 -0.37
N ILE A 853 -3.93 -21.09 -0.06
CA ILE A 853 -2.46 -20.97 0.02
C ILE A 853 -1.88 -20.59 -1.35
N ARG A 854 -2.26 -21.30 -2.41
CA ARG A 854 -1.77 -21.04 -3.76
C ARG A 854 -2.18 -19.67 -4.27
N ARG A 855 -3.40 -19.21 -3.95
CA ARG A 855 -3.84 -17.85 -4.26
C ARG A 855 -2.92 -16.80 -3.66
N GLU A 856 -2.57 -16.93 -2.37
CA GLU A 856 -1.66 -15.99 -1.72
C GLU A 856 -0.24 -16.07 -2.29
N LEU A 857 0.26 -17.27 -2.58
CA LEU A 857 1.54 -17.44 -3.26
C LEU A 857 1.53 -16.82 -4.67
N ALA A 858 0.40 -16.94 -5.39
CA ALA A 858 0.22 -16.31 -6.70
C ALA A 858 0.25 -14.76 -6.63
N ARG A 859 -0.08 -14.17 -5.49
CA ARG A 859 0.04 -12.74 -5.21
C ARG A 859 1.35 -12.35 -4.53
N GLU A 860 2.31 -13.28 -4.42
CA GLU A 860 3.56 -13.11 -3.65
C GLU A 860 3.31 -12.83 -2.16
N GLY A 861 2.15 -13.21 -1.67
CA GLY A 861 1.75 -13.06 -0.28
C GLY A 861 2.31 -14.15 0.61
N GLN A 862 2.07 -13.99 1.91
CA GLN A 862 2.43 -14.95 2.96
C GLN A 862 1.18 -15.51 3.62
N VAL A 863 1.25 -16.75 4.08
CA VAL A 863 0.13 -17.43 4.74
C VAL A 863 0.50 -17.81 6.16
N PHE A 864 -0.33 -17.42 7.13
CA PHE A 864 -0.25 -17.91 8.50
C PHE A 864 -1.25 -19.06 8.69
N TYR A 865 -0.72 -20.27 8.89
CA TYR A 865 -1.50 -21.45 9.23
C TYR A 865 -1.42 -21.71 10.73
N ILE A 866 -2.52 -21.45 11.46
CA ILE A 866 -2.56 -21.56 12.93
C ILE A 866 -2.97 -22.97 13.33
N HIS A 867 -2.16 -23.62 14.17
CA HIS A 867 -2.40 -24.92 14.73
C HIS A 867 -2.28 -24.91 16.25
N ASN A 868 -3.30 -25.43 16.98
CA ASN A 868 -3.43 -25.25 18.43
C ASN A 868 -2.56 -26.20 19.28
N ARG A 869 -1.88 -27.18 18.70
CA ARG A 869 -1.14 -28.21 19.43
C ARG A 869 0.30 -28.32 18.94
N VAL A 870 1.26 -27.96 19.79
CA VAL A 870 2.71 -28.07 19.49
C VAL A 870 3.10 -29.51 19.12
N GLN A 871 2.56 -30.52 19.81
CA GLN A 871 2.90 -31.95 19.59
C GLN A 871 2.57 -32.46 18.17
N SER A 872 1.62 -31.86 17.47
CA SER A 872 1.20 -32.27 16.13
C SER A 872 1.51 -31.25 15.04
N ILE A 873 2.18 -30.14 15.35
CA ILE A 873 2.46 -29.05 14.41
C ILE A 873 3.35 -29.54 13.25
N GLU A 874 4.39 -30.33 13.56
CA GLU A 874 5.28 -30.87 12.53
C GLU A 874 4.58 -31.87 11.58
N LYS A 875 3.65 -32.68 12.12
CA LYS A 875 2.83 -33.57 11.30
C LYS A 875 1.92 -32.77 10.35
N THR A 876 1.35 -31.67 10.84
CA THR A 876 0.51 -30.78 10.02
C THR A 876 1.35 -30.07 8.98
N ALA A 877 2.55 -29.60 9.33
CA ALA A 877 3.48 -28.97 8.39
C ALA A 877 3.95 -29.95 7.29
N ALA A 878 4.24 -31.22 7.66
CA ALA A 878 4.60 -32.26 6.69
C ALA A 878 3.44 -32.49 5.69
N LYS A 879 2.21 -32.58 6.18
CA LYS A 879 1.03 -32.72 5.32
C LYS A 879 0.84 -31.53 4.39
N LEU A 880 1.05 -30.29 4.86
CA LEU A 880 0.96 -29.11 4.01
C LEU A 880 2.07 -29.09 2.95
N ARG A 881 3.29 -29.56 3.26
CA ARG A 881 4.37 -29.71 2.26
C ARG A 881 4.05 -30.75 1.17
N GLU A 882 3.29 -31.79 1.50
CA GLU A 882 2.79 -32.74 0.52
C GLU A 882 1.68 -32.16 -0.36
N LEU A 883 0.79 -31.35 0.21
CA LEU A 883 -0.33 -30.72 -0.49
C LEU A 883 0.08 -29.54 -1.37
N VAL A 884 1.08 -28.76 -0.93
CA VAL A 884 1.57 -27.56 -1.63
C VAL A 884 3.11 -27.59 -1.64
N PRO A 885 3.74 -28.42 -2.49
CA PRO A 885 5.19 -28.62 -2.51
C PRO A 885 5.98 -27.35 -2.84
N GLU A 886 5.40 -26.44 -3.60
CA GLU A 886 5.96 -25.14 -3.98
C GLU A 886 6.04 -24.14 -2.81
N ALA A 887 5.32 -24.37 -1.72
CA ALA A 887 5.31 -23.47 -0.57
C ALA A 887 6.53 -23.70 0.33
N ARG A 888 7.22 -22.62 0.69
CA ARG A 888 8.29 -22.64 1.70
C ARG A 888 7.68 -22.56 3.09
N ILE A 889 7.59 -23.70 3.79
CA ILE A 889 6.87 -23.80 5.08
C ILE A 889 7.85 -23.85 6.23
N VAL A 890 7.73 -22.90 7.15
CA VAL A 890 8.49 -22.81 8.41
C VAL A 890 7.52 -22.99 9.57
N THR A 891 7.90 -23.77 10.57
CA THR A 891 7.13 -23.94 11.80
C THR A 891 7.71 -23.05 12.91
N ALA A 892 6.82 -22.38 13.66
CA ALA A 892 7.18 -21.59 14.83
C ALA A 892 6.20 -21.87 15.98
N HIS A 893 6.74 -22.07 17.18
CA HIS A 893 5.96 -22.24 18.39
C HIS A 893 6.75 -21.72 19.59
N GLY A 894 6.06 -21.42 20.73
CA GLY A 894 6.69 -20.99 21.99
C GLY A 894 7.41 -22.09 22.75
#